data_55000d049f1f81c50aabbfb5bd5770ea
#
_entry.id   55000d049f1f81c50aabbfb5bd5770ea
#
_cell.length_a   1.000
_cell.length_b   1.000
_cell.length_c   1.000
_cell.angle_alpha   90.00
_cell.angle_beta   90.00
_cell.angle_gamma   90.00
#
_symmetry.space_group_name_H-M   'P 1'
#
loop_
_entity.id
_entity.type
_entity.pdbx_description
1 polymer ?
#
loop_
_entity_poly.entity_id
_entity_poly.type
_entity_poly.pdbx_seq_one_letter_code
_entity_poly.pdbx_strand_id
1 'polypeptide(L)'
;MNGKNDVTAVAKDATEPALPGGRRGFLGKSAMLGLAAAGAAGSLAGCKEEGAKAGGKTGGVSAAAAAGGHEIAPGKLDEYYAFISAGHAGEARILGLPSGRTLKRIPVFNTDCMVGWGITNESKAIMGTKPDGSLKYTTGDTHHVHGSYKDGTYDGRWLFVNDKIHSRLARIRMDIMECDKITELPNVMGMHGIFTDKRDPVDPAINYTTRVFCGAEFHQPFPNDGRDLDDPSKWGCLFTCVNAATMEVAWQCRVDGNMDLVATSYDGKLAASNQYNTENAPDQANMMAAERDACVFFHIERIEAMVKAGKFTTIGASKVPVVDGRKAANGDPKTALTCYVPVGKNPHGVNASPDGKYFVCSGKLSPTASVIDLALVAKWFAGELKEARDAVVAEPELGLGPLHTAFDNKGNAYTSLFLDSQCVKWNVQAAIAQAKGDKNAKVILDKIDVHYQPGHNYSSMGETREADGKYLNSGNKFSKDRFLPVGPLHVETEQLLDITGDKMKLIAAHTASSEPHDGIIVRRDLVKTRQIHTMADFPNAVNADNAGIERKGNKVTVRLMSQAPNFTMPVIKVKKGDEVTLILTNYDKVEDLTHGCAIPTYNVNFIVNPQETKSVTFKADHAGAFWMYCTHFCHALHLEMRSRFLVEG
;
A
#
# COMPACT_ATOMS: atom_id res chain seq x y z
N MET A 1 -4.22 -53.52 30.40
CA MET A 1 -3.03 -53.28 31.24
C MET A 1 -2.82 -51.78 31.32
N ASN A 2 -2.94 -51.30 32.52
CA ASN A 2 -2.95 -49.87 32.88
C ASN A 2 -1.57 -49.20 32.73
N GLY A 3 -1.56 -47.95 32.33
CA GLY A 3 -0.40 -47.08 32.44
C GLY A 3 -0.84 -45.61 32.39
N LYS A 4 -1.33 -45.12 33.51
CA LYS A 4 -1.46 -43.69 33.80
C LYS A 4 -0.07 -43.13 34.06
N ASN A 5 0.28 -42.00 33.47
CA ASN A 5 1.37 -41.16 33.95
C ASN A 5 0.83 -39.77 34.28
N ASP A 6 0.78 -39.55 35.59
CA ASP A 6 0.65 -38.28 36.26
C ASP A 6 1.83 -37.36 35.92
N VAL A 7 1.54 -36.11 35.64
CA VAL A 7 2.51 -35.00 35.71
C VAL A 7 2.00 -34.02 36.73
N THR A 8 2.48 -34.13 37.94
CA THR A 8 2.34 -33.11 38.99
C THR A 8 3.72 -32.56 39.37
N ALA A 9 3.77 -31.22 39.36
CA ALA A 9 4.52 -30.31 40.22
C ALA A 9 6.06 -30.37 40.25
N VAL A 10 6.70 -29.30 39.79
CA VAL A 10 7.81 -28.66 40.50
C VAL A 10 7.60 -27.16 40.50
N ALA A 11 7.14 -26.63 41.62
CA ALA A 11 7.34 -25.25 42.02
C ALA A 11 8.33 -25.29 43.18
N LYS A 12 9.42 -24.48 43.09
CA LYS A 12 9.95 -23.68 44.22
C LYS A 12 11.31 -23.08 43.90
N ASP A 13 11.38 -21.82 44.32
CA ASP A 13 12.54 -21.03 44.75
C ASP A 13 13.42 -20.40 43.69
N ALA A 14 13.09 -19.14 43.40
CA ALA A 14 14.10 -18.09 43.16
C ALA A 14 13.72 -16.85 43.97
N THR A 15 14.50 -16.62 45.00
CA THR A 15 14.45 -15.50 45.94
C THR A 15 14.83 -14.19 45.23
N GLU A 16 13.97 -13.17 45.39
CA GLU A 16 14.30 -11.78 45.06
C GLU A 16 15.37 -11.22 46.05
N PRO A 17 16.32 -10.41 45.57
CA PRO A 17 17.12 -9.57 46.45
C PRO A 17 16.42 -8.24 46.74
N ALA A 18 16.26 -7.95 47.98
CA ALA A 18 15.71 -6.73 48.55
C ALA A 18 16.54 -5.49 48.21
N LEU A 19 15.86 -4.41 47.79
CA LEU A 19 16.44 -3.07 47.70
C LEU A 19 16.41 -2.39 49.09
N PRO A 20 17.48 -1.72 49.53
CA PRO A 20 17.47 -0.96 50.75
C PRO A 20 16.82 0.40 50.55
N GLY A 21 15.89 0.72 51.41
CA GLY A 21 15.25 2.02 51.47
C GLY A 21 16.13 3.10 52.07
N GLY A 22 16.00 4.32 51.58
CA GLY A 22 16.61 5.52 52.13
C GLY A 22 15.85 6.76 51.74
N ARG A 23 14.97 7.21 52.61
CA ARG A 23 14.31 8.53 52.55
C ARG A 23 15.29 9.65 52.91
N ARG A 24 15.09 10.81 52.28
CA ARG A 24 15.20 12.22 52.66
C ARG A 24 15.82 13.00 51.53
N GLY A 25 15.17 13.93 50.88
CA GLY A 25 14.64 15.19 51.43
C GLY A 25 15.71 16.27 51.32
N PHE A 26 15.69 17.03 50.20
CA PHE A 26 16.36 18.32 50.16
C PHE A 26 15.53 19.30 49.31
N LEU A 27 14.85 20.16 50.06
CA LEU A 27 14.41 21.47 49.59
C LEU A 27 15.62 22.42 49.68
N GLY A 28 15.77 23.25 48.69
CA GLY A 28 16.48 24.47 48.95
C GLY A 28 17.25 25.12 47.81
N LYS A 29 16.69 26.21 47.41
CA LYS A 29 17.27 27.49 47.00
C LYS A 29 17.41 27.80 45.51
N SER A 30 16.49 28.66 45.13
CA SER A 30 16.54 29.63 44.05
C SER A 30 17.88 30.38 43.99
N ALA A 31 18.40 30.53 42.76
CA ALA A 31 19.30 31.63 42.45
C ALA A 31 18.78 32.28 41.17
N MET A 32 18.16 33.44 41.36
CA MET A 32 17.97 34.43 40.29
C MET A 32 19.34 34.96 39.87
N LEU A 33 19.59 34.98 38.58
CA LEU A 33 20.52 35.91 37.97
C LEU A 33 19.83 36.62 36.84
N GLY A 34 19.56 37.89 37.06
CA GLY A 34 19.04 38.81 36.07
C GLY A 34 20.11 39.19 35.07
N LEU A 35 19.69 39.33 33.84
CA LEU A 35 20.47 40.08 32.84
C LEU A 35 19.59 41.15 32.20
N ALA A 36 20.18 42.32 32.19
CA ALA A 36 19.63 43.60 31.87
C ALA A 36 19.11 43.70 30.44
N ALA A 37 18.01 44.42 30.30
CA ALA A 37 17.51 44.98 29.10
C ALA A 37 18.43 46.12 28.60
N ALA A 38 18.82 46.05 27.31
CA ALA A 38 19.26 47.20 26.56
C ALA A 38 18.26 47.45 25.45
N GLY A 39 17.49 48.51 25.59
CA GLY A 39 16.55 48.99 24.62
C GLY A 39 17.25 49.68 23.44
N ALA A 40 16.68 49.50 22.27
CA ALA A 40 16.84 50.45 21.15
C ALA A 40 15.46 50.64 20.51
N ALA A 41 14.89 51.80 20.71
CA ALA A 41 13.74 52.31 19.99
C ALA A 41 14.17 52.72 18.61
N GLY A 42 13.41 52.30 17.58
CA GLY A 42 13.58 52.68 16.18
C GLY A 42 12.24 52.72 15.47
N SER A 43 11.63 53.85 15.52
CA SER A 43 10.64 54.55 14.67
C SER A 43 9.91 53.76 13.60
N LEU A 44 8.59 53.81 13.68
CA LEU A 44 7.60 53.72 12.60
C LEU A 44 7.81 54.82 11.56
N ALA A 45 7.94 54.47 10.31
CA ALA A 45 7.75 55.35 9.18
C ALA A 45 7.06 54.60 8.03
N GLY A 46 5.96 55.08 7.72
CA GLY A 46 4.96 55.19 6.72
C GLY A 46 5.17 54.48 5.37
N CYS A 47 4.07 53.88 4.95
CA CYS A 47 3.78 53.47 3.58
C CYS A 47 3.86 54.63 2.59
N LYS A 48 4.53 54.42 1.48
CA LYS A 48 4.19 55.06 0.19
C LYS A 48 4.29 54.02 -0.91
N GLU A 49 3.19 53.86 -1.62
CA GLU A 49 3.12 53.22 -2.93
C GLU A 49 3.90 54.08 -3.95
N GLU A 50 4.75 53.41 -4.72
CA GLU A 50 5.07 53.88 -6.05
C GLU A 50 5.30 52.68 -6.97
N GLY A 51 4.54 52.63 -8.04
CA GLY A 51 4.61 51.62 -9.06
C GLY A 51 5.88 51.73 -9.91
N ALA A 52 6.43 50.61 -10.27
CA ALA A 52 7.44 50.52 -11.32
C ALA A 52 7.19 49.30 -12.21
N LYS A 53 7.27 49.60 -13.47
CA LYS A 53 6.98 48.83 -14.67
C LYS A 53 7.83 47.55 -14.80
N ALA A 54 7.22 46.57 -15.45
CA ALA A 54 7.82 45.35 -15.96
C ALA A 54 9.07 45.59 -16.82
N GLY A 55 10.08 44.77 -16.60
CA GLY A 55 11.24 44.63 -17.46
C GLY A 55 11.95 43.33 -17.14
N GLY A 56 11.72 42.29 -17.97
CA GLY A 56 12.12 40.95 -17.77
C GLY A 56 13.62 40.70 -17.69
N LYS A 57 13.94 39.62 -17.01
CA LYS A 57 14.92 38.59 -17.37
C LYS A 57 14.69 37.44 -16.43
N THR A 58 14.13 36.35 -16.94
CA THR A 58 14.08 35.06 -16.29
C THR A 58 15.51 34.52 -16.20
N GLY A 59 16.21 34.88 -15.15
CA GLY A 59 17.40 34.20 -14.70
C GLY A 59 16.95 32.95 -13.94
N GLY A 60 17.07 31.80 -14.57
CA GLY A 60 16.91 30.54 -13.89
C GLY A 60 17.88 30.47 -12.72
N VAL A 61 17.34 30.53 -11.51
CA VAL A 61 18.10 30.16 -10.32
C VAL A 61 18.24 28.65 -10.38
N SER A 62 19.35 28.21 -10.96
CA SER A 62 19.88 26.88 -10.71
C SER A 62 20.05 26.79 -9.19
N ALA A 63 19.14 26.10 -8.52
CA ALA A 63 19.37 25.67 -7.16
C ALA A 63 20.55 24.69 -7.24
N ALA A 64 21.74 25.19 -6.95
CA ALA A 64 22.87 24.34 -6.61
C ALA A 64 22.36 23.46 -5.46
N ALA A 65 22.17 22.18 -5.72
CA ALA A 65 21.93 21.19 -4.69
C ALA A 65 23.14 21.25 -3.76
N ALA A 66 22.93 21.83 -2.59
CA ALA A 66 23.93 21.80 -1.53
C ALA A 66 24.22 20.33 -1.23
N ALA A 67 25.49 19.97 -1.23
CA ALA A 67 25.95 18.63 -0.90
C ALA A 67 25.39 18.26 0.48
N GLY A 68 24.44 17.29 0.52
CA GLY A 68 23.89 16.72 1.74
C GLY A 68 22.43 17.07 2.10
N GLY A 69 21.71 17.87 1.30
CA GLY A 69 20.37 18.32 1.69
C GLY A 69 19.22 17.54 1.04
N HIS A 70 18.59 16.68 1.80
CA HIS A 70 17.23 16.17 1.54
C HIS A 70 16.16 17.10 2.16
N GLU A 71 16.58 18.19 2.79
CA GLU A 71 15.70 19.15 3.44
C GLU A 71 14.95 20.00 2.41
N ILE A 72 13.66 20.16 2.65
CA ILE A 72 12.81 21.06 1.88
C ILE A 72 12.55 22.31 2.73
N ALA A 73 12.91 23.48 2.19
CA ALA A 73 12.75 24.74 2.89
C ALA A 73 11.27 25.00 3.25
N PRO A 74 10.96 25.72 4.35
CA PRO A 74 9.61 26.11 4.71
C PRO A 74 8.85 26.75 3.55
N GLY A 75 7.60 26.37 3.35
CA GLY A 75 6.75 26.85 2.24
C GLY A 75 7.06 26.22 0.87
N LYS A 76 8.03 25.30 0.79
CA LYS A 76 8.30 24.52 -0.42
C LYS A 76 7.69 23.12 -0.31
N LEU A 77 7.35 22.56 -1.47
CA LEU A 77 6.77 21.22 -1.59
C LEU A 77 7.82 20.24 -2.08
N ASP A 78 7.68 19.00 -1.64
CA ASP A 78 8.44 17.87 -2.18
C ASP A 78 8.15 17.69 -3.67
N GLU A 79 9.11 17.12 -4.39
CA GLU A 79 9.02 16.91 -5.84
C GLU A 79 8.19 15.67 -6.17
N TYR A 80 8.29 14.65 -5.33
CA TYR A 80 7.57 13.37 -5.47
C TYR A 80 6.74 13.05 -4.23
N TYR A 81 5.74 12.23 -4.46
CA TYR A 81 5.05 11.48 -3.43
C TYR A 81 5.44 10.00 -3.53
N ALA A 82 5.94 9.44 -2.44
CA ALA A 82 6.08 8.00 -2.31
C ALA A 82 4.84 7.45 -1.58
N PHE A 83 4.12 6.58 -2.26
CA PHE A 83 2.99 5.84 -1.67
C PHE A 83 3.53 4.48 -1.24
N ILE A 84 3.42 4.18 0.04
CA ILE A 84 4.10 3.06 0.67
C ILE A 84 3.10 2.24 1.48
N SER A 85 3.19 0.93 1.36
CA SER A 85 2.47 0.02 2.25
C SER A 85 3.07 0.08 3.67
N ALA A 86 2.22 0.09 4.67
CA ALA A 86 2.66 0.18 6.06
C ALA A 86 2.51 -1.15 6.82
N GLY A 87 2.55 -2.29 6.10
CA GLY A 87 2.54 -3.62 6.68
C GLY A 87 1.41 -3.84 7.68
N HIS A 88 1.74 -4.29 8.86
CA HIS A 88 0.79 -4.63 9.93
C HIS A 88 0.02 -3.42 10.49
N ALA A 89 0.39 -2.19 10.13
CA ALA A 89 -0.43 -1.02 10.45
C ALA A 89 -1.72 -0.96 9.61
N GLY A 90 -1.82 -1.77 8.54
CA GLY A 90 -3.03 -1.89 7.71
C GLY A 90 -3.43 -0.60 7.01
N GLU A 91 -2.46 0.27 6.71
CA GLU A 91 -2.62 1.58 6.10
C GLU A 91 -1.68 1.77 4.91
N ALA A 92 -1.93 2.75 4.06
CA ALA A 92 -0.96 3.29 3.14
C ALA A 92 -0.43 4.63 3.66
N ARG A 93 0.86 4.91 3.48
CA ARG A 93 1.49 6.17 3.86
C ARG A 93 1.95 6.95 2.65
N ILE A 94 1.94 8.26 2.78
CA ILE A 94 2.48 9.16 1.77
C ILE A 94 3.67 9.90 2.37
N LEU A 95 4.85 9.67 1.79
CA LEU A 95 6.05 10.43 2.10
C LEU A 95 6.30 11.45 1.02
N GLY A 96 6.70 12.65 1.41
CA GLY A 96 7.28 13.61 0.49
C GLY A 96 8.74 13.27 0.21
N LEU A 97 9.16 13.26 -1.03
CA LEU A 97 10.56 13.06 -1.39
C LEU A 97 11.14 14.28 -2.09
N PRO A 98 12.35 14.72 -1.74
CA PRO A 98 13.37 14.00 -0.97
C PRO A 98 13.30 14.14 0.56
N SER A 99 12.39 14.93 1.13
CA SER A 99 12.41 15.25 2.57
C SER A 99 12.17 14.06 3.50
N GLY A 100 11.50 13.00 3.03
CA GLY A 100 11.07 11.86 3.83
C GLY A 100 9.96 12.18 4.85
N ARG A 101 9.34 13.36 4.76
CA ARG A 101 8.22 13.73 5.65
C ARG A 101 7.02 12.85 5.42
N THR A 102 6.44 12.32 6.48
CA THR A 102 5.11 11.70 6.38
C THR A 102 4.08 12.80 6.16
N LEU A 103 3.48 12.83 4.99
CA LEU A 103 2.48 13.83 4.59
C LEU A 103 1.07 13.40 4.99
N LYS A 104 0.76 12.12 4.84
CA LYS A 104 -0.55 11.57 5.20
C LYS A 104 -0.45 10.08 5.49
N ARG A 105 -1.31 9.61 6.39
CA ARG A 105 -1.63 8.20 6.63
C ARG A 105 -3.05 7.97 6.12
N ILE A 106 -3.25 6.92 5.34
CA ILE A 106 -4.55 6.53 4.78
C ILE A 106 -4.92 5.19 5.40
N PRO A 107 -5.85 5.14 6.37
CA PRO A 107 -6.31 3.89 6.93
C PRO A 107 -7.05 3.08 5.87
N VAL A 108 -6.81 1.77 5.83
CA VAL A 108 -7.38 0.87 4.84
C VAL A 108 -8.01 -0.35 5.50
N PHE A 109 -7.21 -1.22 6.11
CA PHE A 109 -7.67 -2.50 6.65
C PHE A 109 -7.79 -2.52 8.18
N ASN A 110 -7.00 -1.72 8.89
CA ASN A 110 -7.10 -1.55 10.32
C ASN A 110 -8.05 -0.40 10.66
N THR A 111 -8.69 -0.49 11.81
CA THR A 111 -9.48 0.63 12.34
C THR A 111 -8.57 1.78 12.74
N ASP A 112 -9.00 3.02 12.47
CA ASP A 112 -8.32 4.23 12.90
C ASP A 112 -9.33 5.20 13.54
N CYS A 113 -9.32 5.25 14.87
CA CYS A 113 -10.24 6.10 15.62
C CYS A 113 -9.94 7.59 15.50
N MET A 114 -8.74 7.99 15.03
CA MET A 114 -8.41 9.42 14.87
C MET A 114 -9.24 10.08 13.78
N VAL A 115 -9.49 9.34 12.69
CA VAL A 115 -10.29 9.83 11.55
C VAL A 115 -11.69 9.22 11.49
N GLY A 116 -11.99 8.26 12.38
CA GLY A 116 -13.27 7.56 12.43
C GLY A 116 -13.39 6.39 11.47
N TRP A 117 -12.27 5.88 10.95
CA TRP A 117 -12.24 4.70 10.08
C TRP A 117 -12.57 3.44 10.88
N GLY A 118 -13.63 2.72 10.45
CA GLY A 118 -14.21 1.60 11.19
C GLY A 118 -15.19 2.02 12.30
N ILE A 119 -15.43 3.33 12.47
CA ILE A 119 -16.41 3.89 13.42
C ILE A 119 -17.64 4.43 12.67
N THR A 120 -17.43 5.22 11.61
CA THR A 120 -18.52 5.77 10.81
C THR A 120 -19.24 4.67 10.01
N ASN A 121 -20.52 4.89 9.72
CA ASN A 121 -21.33 3.93 8.95
C ASN A 121 -20.76 3.74 7.54
N GLU A 122 -20.25 4.81 6.93
CA GLU A 122 -19.64 4.81 5.60
C GLU A 122 -18.38 3.94 5.58
N SER A 123 -17.47 4.14 6.53
CA SER A 123 -16.24 3.34 6.63
C SER A 123 -16.52 1.87 6.97
N LYS A 124 -17.50 1.59 7.84
CA LYS A 124 -17.96 0.22 8.12
C LYS A 124 -18.50 -0.47 6.87
N ALA A 125 -19.25 0.26 6.04
CA ALA A 125 -19.78 -0.29 4.78
C ALA A 125 -18.64 -0.65 3.81
N ILE A 126 -17.55 0.14 3.77
CA ILE A 126 -16.36 -0.13 2.94
C ILE A 126 -15.57 -1.32 3.50
N MET A 127 -15.33 -1.36 4.81
CA MET A 127 -14.56 -2.43 5.47
C MET A 127 -15.30 -3.77 5.52
N GLY A 128 -16.63 -3.75 5.42
CA GLY A 128 -17.51 -4.91 5.53
C GLY A 128 -17.91 -5.23 6.97
N THR A 129 -19.19 -5.60 7.15
CA THR A 129 -19.79 -5.91 8.45
C THR A 129 -20.37 -7.32 8.50
N LYS A 130 -20.46 -7.86 9.71
CA LYS A 130 -21.24 -9.06 10.03
C LYS A 130 -22.74 -8.69 10.13
N PRO A 131 -23.65 -9.69 10.19
CA PRO A 131 -25.08 -9.44 10.33
C PRO A 131 -25.49 -8.64 11.58
N ASP A 132 -24.67 -8.68 12.64
CA ASP A 132 -24.88 -7.90 13.86
C ASP A 132 -24.39 -6.44 13.78
N GLY A 133 -23.87 -6.02 12.61
CA GLY A 133 -23.35 -4.68 12.37
C GLY A 133 -21.92 -4.44 12.88
N SER A 134 -21.26 -5.43 13.50
CA SER A 134 -19.84 -5.36 13.84
C SER A 134 -18.97 -5.51 12.59
N LEU A 135 -17.75 -4.99 12.62
CA LEU A 135 -16.80 -5.19 11.53
C LEU A 135 -16.50 -6.68 11.32
N LYS A 136 -16.41 -7.09 10.07
CA LYS A 136 -16.01 -8.45 9.71
C LYS A 136 -14.55 -8.70 10.10
N TYR A 137 -13.69 -7.72 9.81
CA TYR A 137 -12.27 -7.71 10.17
C TYR A 137 -11.90 -6.34 10.73
N THR A 138 -11.01 -6.30 11.72
CA THR A 138 -10.51 -5.06 12.35
C THR A 138 -9.02 -4.84 12.09
N THR A 139 -8.38 -5.82 11.46
CA THR A 139 -6.94 -5.85 11.17
C THR A 139 -6.71 -6.29 9.74
N GLY A 140 -5.55 -5.96 9.20
CA GLY A 140 -5.04 -6.42 7.93
C GLY A 140 -3.56 -6.10 7.80
N ASP A 141 -2.96 -6.59 6.72
CA ASP A 141 -1.55 -6.42 6.41
C ASP A 141 -1.43 -5.85 5.00
N THR A 142 -1.13 -4.54 4.91
CA THR A 142 -0.87 -3.89 3.62
C THR A 142 0.48 -4.32 3.09
N HIS A 143 0.48 -4.96 1.92
CA HIS A 143 1.69 -5.56 1.37
C HIS A 143 2.18 -4.85 0.11
N HIS A 144 1.43 -4.90 -0.97
CA HIS A 144 1.78 -4.26 -2.25
C HIS A 144 0.94 -3.03 -2.53
N VAL A 145 1.56 -2.03 -3.16
CA VAL A 145 0.95 -0.75 -3.51
C VAL A 145 1.26 -0.41 -4.96
N HIS A 146 0.23 -0.30 -5.82
CA HIS A 146 0.42 0.05 -7.22
C HIS A 146 -0.60 1.08 -7.70
N GLY A 147 -0.13 2.02 -8.54
CA GLY A 147 -0.96 3.09 -9.12
C GLY A 147 -1.72 2.65 -10.37
N SER A 148 -2.77 3.39 -10.72
CA SER A 148 -3.40 3.29 -12.03
C SER A 148 -2.60 4.04 -13.10
N TYR A 149 -2.76 3.60 -14.35
CA TYR A 149 -2.02 4.09 -15.50
C TYR A 149 -2.92 4.76 -16.53
N LYS A 150 -2.31 5.67 -17.29
CA LYS A 150 -2.78 6.16 -18.57
C LYS A 150 -1.57 6.42 -19.46
N ASP A 151 -1.65 5.99 -20.72
CA ASP A 151 -0.57 6.16 -21.71
C ASP A 151 0.81 5.60 -21.26
N GLY A 152 0.80 4.58 -20.39
CA GLY A 152 2.00 3.90 -19.89
C GLY A 152 2.71 4.64 -18.75
N THR A 153 2.11 5.68 -18.18
CA THR A 153 2.57 6.37 -16.97
C THR A 153 1.47 6.43 -15.91
N TYR A 154 1.79 6.82 -14.67
CA TYR A 154 0.78 6.99 -13.63
C TYR A 154 -0.19 8.13 -13.98
N ASP A 155 -1.48 7.90 -13.75
CA ASP A 155 -2.54 8.88 -14.01
C ASP A 155 -2.99 9.66 -12.76
N GLY A 156 -2.47 9.31 -11.58
CA GLY A 156 -2.82 9.95 -10.32
C GLY A 156 -4.28 9.76 -9.88
N ARG A 157 -5.00 8.79 -10.45
CA ARG A 157 -6.43 8.57 -10.18
C ARG A 157 -6.66 7.60 -9.04
N TRP A 158 -6.07 6.41 -9.10
CA TRP A 158 -6.26 5.33 -8.15
C TRP A 158 -4.95 4.73 -7.67
N LEU A 159 -4.96 4.33 -6.43
CA LEU A 159 -3.96 3.47 -5.81
C LEU A 159 -4.64 2.20 -5.33
N PHE A 160 -4.05 1.05 -5.61
CA PHE A 160 -4.54 -0.25 -5.16
C PHE A 160 -3.60 -0.80 -4.12
N VAL A 161 -4.16 -1.39 -3.06
CA VAL A 161 -3.42 -1.96 -1.93
C VAL A 161 -4.03 -3.30 -1.57
N ASN A 162 -3.21 -4.31 -1.35
CA ASN A 162 -3.69 -5.61 -0.90
C ASN A 162 -3.57 -5.80 0.61
N ASP A 163 -4.38 -6.73 1.11
CA ASP A 163 -4.32 -7.30 2.45
C ASP A 163 -3.93 -8.78 2.36
N LYS A 164 -2.76 -9.09 2.84
CA LYS A 164 -2.25 -10.47 2.80
C LYS A 164 -3.01 -11.40 3.75
N ILE A 165 -3.41 -10.91 4.93
CA ILE A 165 -4.04 -11.73 5.98
C ILE A 165 -5.41 -12.26 5.53
N HIS A 166 -6.27 -11.37 4.99
CA HIS A 166 -7.65 -11.73 4.65
C HIS A 166 -7.91 -11.75 3.14
N SER A 167 -6.87 -11.69 2.32
CA SER A 167 -6.96 -11.72 0.85
C SER A 167 -7.97 -10.71 0.30
N ARG A 168 -7.82 -9.44 0.72
CA ARG A 168 -8.65 -8.31 0.28
C ARG A 168 -7.85 -7.36 -0.61
N LEU A 169 -8.51 -6.82 -1.61
CA LEU A 169 -8.00 -5.73 -2.45
C LEU A 169 -8.74 -4.43 -2.10
N ALA A 170 -8.01 -3.37 -1.82
CA ALA A 170 -8.56 -2.04 -1.60
C ALA A 170 -8.20 -1.11 -2.74
N ARG A 171 -9.10 -0.15 -3.02
CA ARG A 171 -8.85 0.99 -3.90
C ARG A 171 -8.87 2.27 -3.09
N ILE A 172 -7.84 3.09 -3.26
CA ILE A 172 -7.72 4.43 -2.70
C ILE A 172 -7.91 5.44 -3.84
N ARG A 173 -8.78 6.41 -3.65
CA ARG A 173 -8.89 7.57 -4.54
C ARG A 173 -7.79 8.56 -4.21
N MET A 174 -6.92 8.85 -5.17
CA MET A 174 -5.80 9.76 -4.97
C MET A 174 -6.20 11.23 -4.97
N ASP A 175 -7.37 11.58 -5.52
CA ASP A 175 -7.88 12.95 -5.51
C ASP A 175 -8.33 13.42 -4.11
N ILE A 176 -8.80 12.51 -3.26
CA ILE A 176 -9.21 12.79 -1.88
C ILE A 176 -8.34 12.06 -0.83
N MET A 177 -7.43 11.21 -1.28
CA MET A 177 -6.55 10.40 -0.41
C MET A 177 -7.32 9.58 0.64
N GLU A 178 -8.36 8.87 0.18
CA GLU A 178 -9.19 8.00 1.02
C GLU A 178 -9.50 6.68 0.31
N CYS A 179 -9.58 5.60 1.11
CA CYS A 179 -10.03 4.30 0.62
C CYS A 179 -11.55 4.37 0.34
N ASP A 180 -11.96 3.98 -0.85
CA ASP A 180 -13.37 4.04 -1.27
C ASP A 180 -14.00 2.66 -1.50
N LYS A 181 -13.19 1.61 -1.66
CA LYS A 181 -13.69 0.24 -1.84
C LYS A 181 -12.70 -0.80 -1.35
N ILE A 182 -13.23 -1.87 -0.75
CA ILE A 182 -12.51 -3.09 -0.38
C ILE A 182 -13.28 -4.29 -0.91
N THR A 183 -12.58 -5.23 -1.54
CA THR A 183 -13.14 -6.47 -2.09
C THR A 183 -12.40 -7.67 -1.54
N GLU A 184 -13.12 -8.68 -1.03
CA GLU A 184 -12.55 -9.97 -0.66
C GLU A 184 -12.46 -10.86 -1.91
N LEU A 185 -11.32 -11.56 -2.07
CA LEU A 185 -11.12 -12.49 -3.17
C LEU A 185 -11.55 -13.90 -2.75
N PRO A 186 -12.55 -14.50 -3.39
CA PRO A 186 -12.99 -15.84 -3.03
C PRO A 186 -11.95 -16.89 -3.43
N ASN A 187 -11.79 -17.90 -2.59
CA ASN A 187 -10.86 -19.02 -2.80
C ASN A 187 -9.39 -18.61 -2.96
N VAL A 188 -8.99 -17.51 -2.31
CA VAL A 188 -7.61 -17.00 -2.28
C VAL A 188 -7.13 -16.98 -0.83
N MET A 189 -5.93 -17.46 -0.60
CA MET A 189 -5.27 -17.45 0.71
C MET A 189 -3.89 -16.81 0.57
N GLY A 190 -3.59 -15.83 1.47
CA GLY A 190 -2.32 -15.12 1.45
C GLY A 190 -2.11 -14.34 0.15
N MET A 191 -3.04 -13.46 -0.21
CA MET A 191 -2.85 -12.59 -1.39
C MET A 191 -1.60 -11.74 -1.20
N HIS A 192 -0.58 -11.97 -2.04
CA HIS A 192 0.70 -11.29 -1.92
C HIS A 192 0.89 -10.21 -2.99
N GLY A 193 1.28 -10.56 -4.21
CA GLY A 193 1.49 -9.61 -5.28
C GLY A 193 0.21 -9.10 -5.91
N ILE A 194 0.16 -7.82 -6.22
CA ILE A 194 -0.85 -7.22 -7.11
C ILE A 194 -0.16 -6.40 -8.18
N PHE A 195 -0.81 -6.17 -9.30
CA PHE A 195 -0.41 -5.17 -10.29
C PHE A 195 -1.57 -4.77 -11.18
N THR A 196 -1.55 -3.54 -11.68
CA THR A 196 -2.56 -3.00 -12.59
C THR A 196 -2.19 -3.25 -14.06
N ASP A 197 -3.19 -3.41 -14.94
CA ASP A 197 -2.93 -3.31 -16.38
C ASP A 197 -2.60 -1.85 -16.76
N LYS A 198 -1.94 -1.70 -17.91
CA LYS A 198 -1.52 -0.39 -18.42
C LYS A 198 -2.36 0.06 -19.62
N ARG A 199 -3.14 -0.87 -20.19
CA ARG A 199 -4.11 -0.67 -21.28
C ARG A 199 -4.88 -1.96 -21.54
N ASP A 200 -5.97 -1.85 -22.29
CA ASP A 200 -6.73 -3.02 -22.75
C ASP A 200 -5.93 -3.83 -23.80
N PRO A 201 -5.95 -5.18 -23.73
CA PRO A 201 -5.21 -6.04 -24.66
C PRO A 201 -5.77 -6.03 -26.08
N VAL A 202 -7.03 -5.67 -26.28
CA VAL A 202 -7.76 -5.76 -27.54
C VAL A 202 -8.08 -4.38 -28.12
N ASP A 203 -8.63 -3.47 -27.32
CA ASP A 203 -8.99 -2.12 -27.73
C ASP A 203 -7.88 -1.11 -27.41
N PRO A 204 -7.10 -0.66 -28.41
CA PRO A 204 -6.02 0.30 -28.19
C PRO A 204 -6.51 1.69 -27.76
N ALA A 205 -7.79 2.01 -27.91
CA ALA A 205 -8.36 3.28 -27.45
C ALA A 205 -8.49 3.31 -25.92
N ILE A 206 -8.55 2.15 -25.27
CA ILE A 206 -8.55 2.00 -23.82
C ILE A 206 -7.08 1.88 -23.34
N ASN A 207 -6.41 3.02 -23.27
CA ASN A 207 -4.99 3.15 -22.93
C ASN A 207 -4.76 3.50 -21.44
N TYR A 208 -5.65 3.01 -20.57
CA TYR A 208 -5.65 3.25 -19.13
C TYR A 208 -6.00 1.97 -18.37
N THR A 209 -5.76 1.98 -17.05
CA THR A 209 -6.04 0.85 -16.16
C THR A 209 -7.52 0.51 -16.12
N THR A 210 -7.82 -0.75 -16.40
CA THR A 210 -9.16 -1.35 -16.31
C THR A 210 -9.20 -2.58 -15.43
N ARG A 211 -8.06 -3.21 -15.15
CA ARG A 211 -7.90 -4.45 -14.40
C ARG A 211 -6.85 -4.32 -13.31
N VAL A 212 -7.04 -5.06 -12.23
CA VAL A 212 -6.02 -5.33 -11.21
C VAL A 212 -5.86 -6.84 -11.12
N PHE A 213 -4.63 -7.31 -11.24
CA PHE A 213 -4.29 -8.72 -11.11
C PHE A 213 -3.70 -8.99 -9.74
N CYS A 214 -4.06 -10.15 -9.15
CA CYS A 214 -3.67 -10.54 -7.80
C CYS A 214 -3.15 -11.98 -7.79
N GLY A 215 -2.02 -12.20 -7.12
CA GLY A 215 -1.40 -13.51 -6.91
C GLY A 215 -1.68 -14.06 -5.51
N ALA A 216 -1.89 -15.37 -5.39
CA ALA A 216 -2.05 -16.08 -4.11
C ALA A 216 -0.75 -16.77 -3.72
N GLU A 217 -0.25 -16.51 -2.51
CA GLU A 217 1.01 -17.12 -2.03
C GLU A 217 0.79 -18.51 -1.40
N PHE A 218 -0.40 -18.79 -0.89
CA PHE A 218 -0.66 -20.05 -0.21
C PHE A 218 -1.64 -20.92 -0.96
N HIS A 219 -1.28 -22.19 -1.12
CA HIS A 219 -2.17 -23.22 -1.59
C HIS A 219 -3.34 -23.46 -0.63
N GLN A 220 -4.48 -23.82 -1.20
CA GLN A 220 -5.61 -24.36 -0.45
C GLN A 220 -6.37 -25.38 -1.28
N PRO A 221 -7.15 -26.29 -0.65
CA PRO A 221 -8.00 -27.20 -1.38
C PRO A 221 -9.11 -26.45 -2.11
N PHE A 222 -9.56 -26.99 -3.24
CA PHE A 222 -10.68 -26.44 -4.03
C PHE A 222 -11.81 -27.46 -4.19
N PRO A 223 -12.97 -27.27 -3.47
CA PRO A 223 -13.29 -26.18 -2.53
C PRO A 223 -12.60 -26.38 -1.17
N ASN A 224 -12.38 -25.28 -0.43
CA ASN A 224 -11.86 -25.32 0.94
C ASN A 224 -13.05 -25.39 1.93
N ASP A 225 -13.60 -26.58 2.10
CA ASP A 225 -14.80 -26.84 2.89
C ASP A 225 -14.61 -27.98 3.93
N GLY A 226 -13.37 -28.32 4.22
CA GLY A 226 -13.00 -29.35 5.19
C GLY A 226 -12.95 -30.77 4.61
N ARG A 227 -13.20 -30.94 3.30
CA ARG A 227 -13.04 -32.21 2.58
C ARG A 227 -11.70 -32.23 1.85
N ASP A 228 -11.24 -33.43 1.49
CA ASP A 228 -10.06 -33.64 0.64
C ASP A 228 -8.78 -32.90 1.13
N LEU A 229 -8.65 -32.73 2.45
CA LEU A 229 -7.54 -31.97 3.05
C LEU A 229 -6.18 -32.63 2.81
N ASP A 230 -6.14 -33.96 2.69
CA ASP A 230 -4.93 -34.73 2.49
C ASP A 230 -4.67 -35.14 1.03
N ASP A 231 -5.51 -34.63 0.07
CA ASP A 231 -5.35 -34.90 -1.37
C ASP A 231 -4.65 -33.72 -2.06
N PRO A 232 -3.34 -33.81 -2.36
CA PRO A 232 -2.60 -32.71 -3.01
C PRO A 232 -3.17 -32.31 -4.37
N SER A 233 -3.85 -33.21 -5.08
CA SER A 233 -4.43 -32.93 -6.40
C SER A 233 -5.57 -31.90 -6.35
N LYS A 234 -6.20 -31.74 -5.18
CA LYS A 234 -7.25 -30.76 -4.93
C LYS A 234 -6.71 -29.38 -4.60
N TRP A 235 -5.46 -29.29 -4.17
CA TRP A 235 -4.84 -28.04 -3.77
C TRP A 235 -4.37 -27.22 -4.98
N GLY A 236 -4.28 -25.92 -4.80
CA GLY A 236 -3.76 -25.00 -5.82
C GLY A 236 -3.84 -23.55 -5.40
N CYS A 237 -3.41 -22.70 -6.33
CA CYS A 237 -3.50 -21.25 -6.22
C CYS A 237 -4.30 -20.66 -7.39
N LEU A 238 -4.83 -19.46 -7.18
CA LEU A 238 -5.61 -18.72 -8.19
C LEU A 238 -4.96 -17.37 -8.48
N PHE A 239 -4.68 -17.13 -9.74
CA PHE A 239 -4.42 -15.80 -10.26
C PHE A 239 -5.76 -15.11 -10.52
N THR A 240 -6.00 -13.97 -9.89
CA THR A 240 -7.31 -13.31 -9.86
C THR A 240 -7.27 -11.98 -10.60
N CYS A 241 -8.25 -11.75 -11.47
CA CYS A 241 -8.49 -10.46 -12.11
C CYS A 241 -9.68 -9.74 -11.46
N VAL A 242 -9.47 -8.50 -11.07
CA VAL A 242 -10.48 -7.61 -10.51
C VAL A 242 -10.69 -6.44 -11.46
N ASN A 243 -11.94 -6.07 -11.73
CA ASN A 243 -12.25 -4.84 -12.48
C ASN A 243 -11.88 -3.62 -11.65
N ALA A 244 -11.00 -2.77 -12.15
CA ALA A 244 -10.47 -1.63 -11.42
C ALA A 244 -11.52 -0.57 -11.06
N ALA A 245 -12.56 -0.40 -11.89
CA ALA A 245 -13.61 0.59 -11.68
C ALA A 245 -14.69 0.10 -10.71
N THR A 246 -15.19 -1.12 -10.89
CA THR A 246 -16.27 -1.67 -10.04
C THR A 246 -15.72 -2.34 -8.79
N MET A 247 -14.47 -2.77 -8.79
CA MET A 247 -13.83 -3.60 -7.77
C MET A 247 -14.47 -4.99 -7.63
N GLU A 248 -15.11 -5.49 -8.67
CA GLU A 248 -15.67 -6.84 -8.73
C GLU A 248 -14.65 -7.82 -9.30
N VAL A 249 -14.61 -9.04 -8.73
CA VAL A 249 -13.77 -10.11 -9.26
C VAL A 249 -14.34 -10.56 -10.61
N ALA A 250 -13.56 -10.36 -11.68
CA ALA A 250 -13.99 -10.66 -13.04
C ALA A 250 -13.82 -12.14 -13.39
N TRP A 251 -12.67 -12.70 -13.07
CA TRP A 251 -12.33 -14.11 -13.32
C TRP A 251 -11.11 -14.53 -12.49
N GLN A 252 -10.90 -15.84 -12.42
CA GLN A 252 -9.73 -16.46 -11.79
C GLN A 252 -9.12 -17.50 -12.73
N CYS A 253 -7.80 -17.70 -12.63
CA CYS A 253 -7.07 -18.71 -13.39
C CYS A 253 -6.32 -19.62 -12.40
N ARG A 254 -6.63 -20.93 -12.40
CA ARG A 254 -5.94 -21.92 -11.58
C ARG A 254 -4.55 -22.18 -12.16
N VAL A 255 -3.54 -22.21 -11.32
CA VAL A 255 -2.14 -22.42 -11.70
C VAL A 255 -1.47 -23.48 -10.82
N ASP A 256 -0.33 -23.98 -11.28
CA ASP A 256 0.59 -24.77 -10.46
C ASP A 256 1.47 -23.83 -9.63
N GLY A 257 1.75 -24.22 -8.40
CA GLY A 257 2.66 -23.48 -7.51
C GLY A 257 2.06 -22.27 -6.80
N ASN A 258 2.83 -21.74 -5.86
CA ASN A 258 2.55 -20.51 -5.13
C ASN A 258 2.95 -19.31 -5.97
N MET A 259 2.16 -18.24 -5.93
CA MET A 259 2.48 -16.99 -6.62
C MET A 259 2.95 -15.93 -5.63
N ASP A 260 3.92 -15.14 -6.04
CA ASP A 260 4.43 -14.05 -5.21
C ASP A 260 4.12 -12.69 -5.87
N LEU A 261 5.02 -12.11 -6.64
CA LEU A 261 4.80 -10.81 -7.28
C LEU A 261 4.03 -10.93 -8.61
N VAL A 262 3.40 -9.84 -9.00
CA VAL A 262 2.70 -9.71 -10.29
C VAL A 262 3.31 -8.56 -11.09
N ALA A 263 3.39 -8.70 -12.41
CA ALA A 263 3.75 -7.64 -13.34
C ALA A 263 2.89 -7.70 -14.62
N THR A 264 2.80 -6.59 -15.36
CA THR A 264 2.00 -6.51 -16.60
C THR A 264 2.80 -5.89 -17.73
N SER A 265 2.57 -6.38 -18.96
CA SER A 265 3.12 -5.78 -20.16
C SER A 265 2.45 -4.45 -20.50
N TYR A 266 3.17 -3.57 -21.22
CA TYR A 266 2.62 -2.25 -21.58
C TYR A 266 1.53 -2.31 -22.66
N ASP A 267 1.42 -3.40 -23.39
CA ASP A 267 0.37 -3.63 -24.39
C ASP A 267 -0.89 -4.30 -23.81
N GLY A 268 -0.87 -4.61 -22.50
CA GLY A 268 -1.99 -5.24 -21.78
C GLY A 268 -2.19 -6.72 -22.09
N LYS A 269 -1.42 -7.31 -23.03
CA LYS A 269 -1.65 -8.68 -23.50
C LYS A 269 -1.21 -9.74 -22.50
N LEU A 270 -0.15 -9.44 -21.74
CA LEU A 270 0.45 -10.36 -20.80
C LEU A 270 0.45 -9.79 -19.38
N ALA A 271 0.03 -10.60 -18.44
CA ALA A 271 0.42 -10.47 -17.05
C ALA A 271 1.40 -11.60 -16.72
N ALA A 272 2.23 -11.43 -15.71
CA ALA A 272 3.11 -12.47 -15.24
C ALA A 272 3.13 -12.52 -13.71
N SER A 273 3.39 -13.71 -13.18
CA SER A 273 3.71 -13.92 -11.76
C SER A 273 4.87 -14.89 -11.66
N ASN A 274 5.77 -14.64 -10.74
CA ASN A 274 6.76 -15.64 -10.39
C ASN A 274 6.09 -16.74 -9.57
N GLN A 275 6.52 -17.98 -9.80
CA GLN A 275 5.99 -19.15 -9.11
C GLN A 275 7.11 -20.00 -8.53
N TYR A 276 6.95 -20.37 -7.28
CA TYR A 276 7.75 -21.37 -6.59
C TYR A 276 6.84 -22.53 -6.13
N ASN A 277 7.44 -23.63 -5.69
CA ASN A 277 6.69 -24.84 -5.36
C ASN A 277 5.78 -25.30 -6.51
N THR A 278 6.33 -25.33 -7.72
CA THR A 278 5.58 -25.75 -8.93
C THR A 278 5.18 -27.23 -8.90
N GLU A 279 5.74 -28.00 -7.98
CA GLU A 279 5.37 -29.37 -7.68
C GLU A 279 4.12 -29.50 -6.78
N ASN A 280 3.56 -28.39 -6.29
CA ASN A 280 2.41 -28.34 -5.38
C ASN A 280 2.62 -29.15 -4.09
N ALA A 281 3.83 -29.18 -3.56
CA ALA A 281 4.15 -29.90 -2.34
C ALA A 281 3.48 -29.26 -1.11
N PRO A 282 2.89 -30.08 -0.21
CA PRO A 282 2.22 -29.56 0.97
C PRO A 282 3.16 -29.24 2.13
N ASP A 283 4.42 -29.64 2.06
CA ASP A 283 5.41 -29.45 3.11
C ASP A 283 6.68 -28.78 2.61
N GLN A 284 7.38 -28.11 3.51
CA GLN A 284 8.56 -27.32 3.21
C GLN A 284 9.70 -28.13 2.56
N ALA A 285 9.90 -29.36 2.98
CA ALA A 285 11.01 -30.17 2.48
C ALA A 285 10.84 -30.47 0.97
N ASN A 286 9.62 -30.72 0.55
CA ASN A 286 9.28 -31.05 -0.82
C ASN A 286 9.04 -29.80 -1.70
N MET A 287 8.69 -28.65 -1.09
CA MET A 287 8.57 -27.36 -1.83
C MET A 287 9.84 -26.93 -2.54
N MET A 288 10.98 -27.52 -2.17
CA MET A 288 12.30 -27.17 -2.70
C MET A 288 12.86 -28.25 -3.63
N ALA A 289 12.04 -29.21 -4.05
CA ALA A 289 12.50 -30.36 -4.82
C ALA A 289 12.85 -29.99 -6.27
N ALA A 290 12.10 -29.06 -6.88
CA ALA A 290 12.39 -28.61 -8.26
C ALA A 290 13.76 -27.94 -8.34
N GLU A 291 14.52 -28.25 -9.41
CA GLU A 291 15.79 -27.56 -9.71
C GLU A 291 15.54 -26.11 -10.12
N ARG A 292 14.49 -25.87 -10.89
CA ARG A 292 14.04 -24.55 -11.34
C ARG A 292 12.56 -24.38 -11.05
N ASP A 293 12.20 -23.20 -10.61
CA ASP A 293 10.84 -22.70 -10.56
C ASP A 293 10.49 -21.92 -11.84
N ALA A 294 9.37 -21.21 -11.89
CA ALA A 294 8.89 -20.57 -13.09
C ALA A 294 8.51 -19.10 -12.90
N CYS A 295 8.65 -18.32 -13.98
CA CYS A 295 7.87 -17.12 -14.22
C CYS A 295 6.71 -17.51 -15.14
N VAL A 296 5.47 -17.34 -14.69
CA VAL A 296 4.28 -17.73 -15.44
C VAL A 296 3.67 -16.53 -16.09
N PHE A 297 3.51 -16.57 -17.40
CA PHE A 297 2.84 -15.56 -18.20
C PHE A 297 1.40 -15.98 -18.48
N PHE A 298 0.47 -15.05 -18.29
CA PHE A 298 -0.96 -15.19 -18.54
C PHE A 298 -1.32 -14.44 -19.83
N HIS A 299 -1.95 -15.13 -20.78
CA HIS A 299 -2.45 -14.50 -22.02
C HIS A 299 -3.86 -13.96 -21.78
N ILE A 300 -3.97 -12.68 -21.43
CA ILE A 300 -5.20 -12.05 -20.91
C ILE A 300 -6.36 -12.18 -21.89
N GLU A 301 -6.14 -11.84 -23.16
CA GLU A 301 -7.19 -11.95 -24.21
C GLU A 301 -7.77 -13.37 -24.33
N ARG A 302 -6.92 -14.41 -24.26
CA ARG A 302 -7.39 -15.80 -24.35
C ARG A 302 -8.19 -16.22 -23.13
N ILE A 303 -7.76 -15.83 -21.93
CA ILE A 303 -8.48 -16.09 -20.69
C ILE A 303 -9.86 -15.44 -20.76
N GLU A 304 -9.93 -14.17 -21.15
CA GLU A 304 -11.21 -13.45 -21.26
C GLU A 304 -12.12 -14.01 -22.35
N ALA A 305 -11.54 -14.46 -23.47
CA ALA A 305 -12.28 -15.15 -24.52
C ALA A 305 -12.90 -16.48 -24.04
N MET A 306 -12.17 -17.25 -23.21
CA MET A 306 -12.69 -18.47 -22.58
C MET A 306 -13.85 -18.16 -21.63
N VAL A 307 -13.69 -17.16 -20.78
CA VAL A 307 -14.74 -16.70 -19.84
C VAL A 307 -15.97 -16.23 -20.61
N LYS A 308 -15.80 -15.38 -21.62
CA LYS A 308 -16.88 -14.89 -22.49
C LYS A 308 -17.62 -16.01 -23.22
N ALA A 309 -16.91 -17.06 -23.60
CA ALA A 309 -17.48 -18.24 -24.27
C ALA A 309 -18.17 -19.21 -23.29
N GLY A 310 -18.23 -18.92 -21.98
CA GLY A 310 -18.78 -19.80 -20.95
C GLY A 310 -17.94 -21.07 -20.69
N LYS A 311 -16.68 -21.09 -21.12
CA LYS A 311 -15.75 -22.22 -20.96
C LYS A 311 -14.95 -22.07 -19.65
N PHE A 312 -15.63 -22.18 -18.55
CA PHE A 312 -15.05 -22.05 -17.20
C PHE A 312 -15.77 -22.97 -16.20
N THR A 313 -15.21 -23.10 -15.02
CA THR A 313 -15.84 -23.73 -13.85
C THR A 313 -16.04 -22.69 -12.75
N THR A 314 -16.66 -23.11 -11.63
CA THR A 314 -16.75 -22.31 -10.40
C THR A 314 -16.28 -23.17 -9.22
N ILE A 315 -15.86 -22.53 -8.13
CA ILE A 315 -15.36 -23.23 -6.92
C ILE A 315 -16.29 -22.97 -5.75
N GLY A 316 -16.82 -24.02 -5.15
CA GLY A 316 -17.71 -23.94 -3.97
C GLY A 316 -18.94 -23.09 -4.26
N ALA A 317 -19.27 -22.17 -3.34
CA ALA A 317 -20.41 -21.25 -3.48
C ALA A 317 -20.12 -20.02 -4.36
N SER A 318 -18.85 -19.81 -4.74
CA SER A 318 -18.46 -18.67 -5.57
C SER A 318 -19.08 -18.78 -6.98
N LYS A 319 -19.47 -17.63 -7.53
CA LYS A 319 -19.96 -17.52 -8.91
C LYS A 319 -18.87 -17.00 -9.87
N VAL A 320 -17.68 -16.72 -9.35
CA VAL A 320 -16.56 -16.22 -10.15
C VAL A 320 -16.14 -17.29 -11.15
N PRO A 321 -16.00 -16.95 -12.45
CA PRO A 321 -15.46 -17.85 -13.45
C PRO A 321 -14.02 -18.26 -13.15
N VAL A 322 -13.72 -19.55 -13.24
CA VAL A 322 -12.38 -20.11 -13.04
C VAL A 322 -11.97 -20.90 -14.28
N VAL A 323 -10.87 -20.50 -14.92
CA VAL A 323 -10.26 -21.23 -16.02
C VAL A 323 -9.04 -22.03 -15.54
N ASP A 324 -8.68 -23.08 -16.25
CA ASP A 324 -7.53 -23.92 -15.91
C ASP A 324 -6.30 -23.49 -16.72
N GLY A 325 -5.34 -22.82 -16.06
CA GLY A 325 -4.06 -22.40 -16.60
C GLY A 325 -2.88 -23.25 -16.11
N ARG A 326 -3.13 -24.39 -15.48
CA ARG A 326 -2.04 -25.30 -15.07
C ARG A 326 -1.28 -25.81 -16.30
N LYS A 327 0.01 -26.10 -16.12
CA LYS A 327 0.89 -26.57 -17.20
C LYS A 327 0.32 -27.80 -17.92
N ALA A 328 -0.28 -28.72 -17.18
CA ALA A 328 -0.89 -29.92 -17.75
C ALA A 328 -2.14 -29.65 -18.61
N ALA A 329 -2.81 -28.51 -18.42
CA ALA A 329 -4.01 -28.12 -19.17
C ALA A 329 -3.71 -27.31 -20.44
N ASN A 330 -2.50 -26.80 -20.61
CA ASN A 330 -2.16 -25.89 -21.70
C ASN A 330 -2.19 -26.52 -23.11
N GLY A 331 -1.74 -27.76 -23.26
CA GLY A 331 -1.69 -28.41 -24.56
C GLY A 331 -0.81 -27.68 -25.60
N ASP A 332 -1.41 -27.30 -26.73
CA ASP A 332 -0.73 -26.53 -27.81
C ASP A 332 -0.47 -25.08 -27.37
N PRO A 333 0.77 -24.54 -27.48
CA PRO A 333 1.07 -23.14 -27.20
C PRO A 333 0.14 -22.13 -27.88
N LYS A 334 -0.37 -22.43 -29.07
CA LYS A 334 -1.30 -21.54 -29.81
C LYS A 334 -2.65 -21.37 -29.13
N THR A 335 -3.02 -22.27 -28.23
CA THR A 335 -4.28 -22.23 -27.47
C THR A 335 -4.07 -22.13 -25.96
N ALA A 336 -2.83 -22.25 -25.50
CA ALA A 336 -2.47 -22.17 -24.09
C ALA A 336 -2.89 -20.84 -23.45
N LEU A 337 -3.35 -20.90 -22.21
CA LEU A 337 -3.71 -19.71 -21.41
C LEU A 337 -2.50 -19.13 -20.69
N THR A 338 -1.50 -19.99 -20.41
CA THR A 338 -0.31 -19.65 -19.64
C THR A 338 0.96 -20.17 -20.29
N CYS A 339 2.09 -19.51 -20.04
CA CYS A 339 3.42 -19.96 -20.44
C CYS A 339 4.31 -20.01 -19.20
N TYR A 340 4.83 -21.18 -18.87
CA TYR A 340 5.74 -21.40 -17.72
C TYR A 340 7.19 -21.30 -18.20
N VAL A 341 7.83 -20.17 -17.93
CA VAL A 341 9.24 -19.92 -18.26
C VAL A 341 10.11 -20.35 -17.09
N PRO A 342 10.93 -21.40 -17.20
CA PRO A 342 11.83 -21.81 -16.11
C PRO A 342 12.85 -20.71 -15.77
N VAL A 343 12.97 -20.38 -14.48
CA VAL A 343 13.86 -19.34 -13.94
C VAL A 343 14.69 -19.87 -12.76
N GLY A 344 15.42 -19.01 -12.08
CA GLY A 344 16.16 -19.36 -10.87
C GLY A 344 15.24 -19.90 -9.76
N LYS A 345 15.80 -20.67 -8.84
CA LYS A 345 15.07 -21.35 -7.76
C LYS A 345 14.47 -20.36 -6.78
N ASN A 346 13.23 -20.63 -6.34
CA ASN A 346 12.46 -19.82 -5.42
C ASN A 346 12.40 -18.35 -5.86
N PRO A 347 11.84 -18.04 -7.05
CA PRO A 347 11.73 -16.67 -7.55
C PRO A 347 10.79 -15.88 -6.66
N HIS A 348 11.10 -14.58 -6.47
CA HIS A 348 10.33 -13.70 -5.60
C HIS A 348 9.87 -12.43 -6.32
N GLY A 349 10.75 -11.76 -7.08
CA GLY A 349 10.40 -10.57 -7.84
C GLY A 349 10.14 -10.85 -9.32
N VAL A 350 9.16 -10.15 -9.90
CA VAL A 350 9.00 -10.02 -11.35
C VAL A 350 8.64 -8.58 -11.67
N ASN A 351 9.47 -7.90 -12.47
CA ASN A 351 9.33 -6.48 -12.75
C ASN A 351 9.54 -6.19 -14.25
N ALA A 352 8.70 -5.33 -14.82
CA ALA A 352 8.74 -4.95 -16.22
C ALA A 352 9.73 -3.80 -16.47
N SER A 353 10.61 -3.91 -17.47
CA SER A 353 11.48 -2.81 -17.87
C SER A 353 10.67 -1.65 -18.48
N PRO A 354 11.09 -0.37 -18.30
CA PRO A 354 10.38 0.81 -18.82
C PRO A 354 10.19 0.84 -20.32
N ASP A 355 11.10 0.22 -21.08
CA ASP A 355 11.00 0.09 -22.54
C ASP A 355 9.95 -0.95 -22.98
N GLY A 356 9.44 -1.75 -22.04
CA GLY A 356 8.42 -2.77 -22.26
C GLY A 356 8.91 -4.01 -23.00
N LYS A 357 10.22 -4.24 -23.08
CA LYS A 357 10.80 -5.37 -23.81
C LYS A 357 11.09 -6.57 -22.92
N TYR A 358 11.43 -6.34 -21.67
CA TYR A 358 11.91 -7.37 -20.77
C TYR A 358 11.13 -7.41 -19.46
N PHE A 359 10.99 -8.62 -18.94
CA PHE A 359 10.71 -8.82 -17.52
C PHE A 359 11.97 -9.36 -16.85
N VAL A 360 12.23 -8.87 -15.63
CA VAL A 360 13.30 -9.38 -14.78
C VAL A 360 12.66 -10.18 -13.66
N CYS A 361 13.00 -11.47 -13.58
CA CYS A 361 12.52 -12.37 -12.54
C CYS A 361 13.69 -12.81 -11.66
N SER A 362 13.65 -12.41 -10.39
CA SER A 362 14.76 -12.64 -9.43
C SER A 362 14.55 -13.91 -8.62
N GLY A 363 15.60 -14.68 -8.42
CA GLY A 363 15.56 -15.95 -7.70
C GLY A 363 16.15 -15.82 -6.30
N LYS A 364 15.30 -15.80 -5.26
CA LYS A 364 15.70 -15.64 -3.86
C LYS A 364 16.80 -16.63 -3.38
N LEU A 365 16.77 -17.85 -3.90
CA LEU A 365 17.76 -18.90 -3.61
C LEU A 365 18.73 -19.16 -4.78
N SER A 366 18.76 -18.27 -5.75
CA SER A 366 19.71 -18.27 -6.84
C SER A 366 20.44 -16.91 -6.86
N PRO A 367 21.75 -16.84 -7.08
CA PRO A 367 22.46 -15.55 -7.12
C PRO A 367 22.16 -14.72 -8.37
N THR A 368 21.29 -15.21 -9.26
CA THR A 368 21.02 -14.63 -10.57
C THR A 368 19.61 -14.04 -10.66
N ALA A 369 19.43 -13.09 -11.58
CA ALA A 369 18.12 -12.63 -12.04
C ALA A 369 17.94 -13.01 -13.52
N SER A 370 16.81 -13.62 -13.87
CA SER A 370 16.48 -14.02 -15.24
C SER A 370 15.87 -12.84 -16.01
N VAL A 371 16.50 -12.45 -17.11
CA VAL A 371 15.98 -11.44 -18.05
C VAL A 371 15.18 -12.16 -19.14
N ILE A 372 13.87 -11.93 -19.17
CA ILE A 372 12.92 -12.61 -20.06
C ILE A 372 12.49 -11.64 -21.17
N ASP A 373 12.69 -12.01 -22.42
CA ASP A 373 12.29 -11.23 -23.59
C ASP A 373 10.80 -11.49 -23.93
N LEU A 374 9.97 -10.45 -23.84
CA LEU A 374 8.53 -10.55 -24.09
C LEU A 374 8.19 -10.89 -25.55
N ALA A 375 9.03 -10.51 -26.51
CA ALA A 375 8.82 -10.89 -27.90
C ALA A 375 9.02 -12.40 -28.09
N LEU A 376 9.94 -13.02 -27.35
CA LEU A 376 10.13 -14.48 -27.38
C LEU A 376 8.99 -15.20 -26.66
N VAL A 377 8.47 -14.66 -25.56
CA VAL A 377 7.26 -15.19 -24.92
C VAL A 377 6.06 -15.15 -25.89
N ALA A 378 5.90 -14.04 -26.64
CA ALA A 378 4.87 -13.94 -27.67
C ALA A 378 5.06 -14.97 -28.78
N LYS A 379 6.30 -15.24 -29.21
CA LYS A 379 6.62 -16.32 -30.18
C LYS A 379 6.29 -17.69 -29.63
N TRP A 380 6.50 -17.95 -28.35
CA TRP A 380 6.08 -19.21 -27.73
C TRP A 380 4.56 -19.38 -27.86
N PHE A 381 3.78 -18.37 -27.50
CA PHE A 381 2.32 -18.38 -27.65
C PHE A 381 1.87 -18.50 -29.13
N ALA A 382 2.70 -18.06 -30.07
CA ALA A 382 2.45 -18.28 -31.53
C ALA A 382 2.86 -19.67 -32.01
N GLY A 383 3.49 -20.50 -31.18
CA GLY A 383 4.04 -21.80 -31.53
C GLY A 383 5.31 -21.72 -32.41
N GLU A 384 5.99 -20.57 -32.39
CA GLU A 384 7.22 -20.29 -33.14
C GLU A 384 8.49 -20.52 -32.30
N LEU A 385 8.36 -20.55 -30.99
CA LEU A 385 9.42 -20.90 -30.05
C LEU A 385 9.11 -22.24 -29.40
N LYS A 386 10.05 -23.17 -29.44
CA LYS A 386 9.82 -24.55 -28.98
C LYS A 386 9.82 -24.65 -27.46
N GLU A 387 10.86 -24.14 -26.83
CA GLU A 387 11.04 -24.22 -25.37
C GLU A 387 10.80 -22.84 -24.73
N ALA A 388 9.93 -22.77 -23.73
CA ALA A 388 9.66 -21.52 -23.02
C ALA A 388 10.92 -20.92 -22.36
N ARG A 389 11.86 -21.78 -21.94
CA ARG A 389 13.14 -21.37 -21.39
C ARG A 389 13.98 -20.50 -22.33
N ASP A 390 13.85 -20.67 -23.65
CA ASP A 390 14.59 -19.89 -24.64
C ASP A 390 14.18 -18.41 -24.67
N ALA A 391 13.10 -18.05 -23.96
CA ALA A 391 12.74 -16.65 -23.74
C ALA A 391 13.64 -15.93 -22.72
N VAL A 392 14.43 -16.66 -21.92
CA VAL A 392 15.41 -16.08 -21.02
C VAL A 392 16.68 -15.75 -21.79
N VAL A 393 16.96 -14.47 -21.96
CA VAL A 393 18.07 -13.98 -22.81
C VAL A 393 19.35 -13.66 -22.02
N ALA A 394 19.25 -13.57 -20.69
CA ALA A 394 20.40 -13.41 -19.79
C ALA A 394 20.05 -13.85 -18.37
N GLU A 395 21.05 -14.31 -17.63
CA GLU A 395 20.97 -14.58 -16.18
C GLU A 395 22.23 -14.07 -15.47
N PRO A 396 22.39 -12.74 -15.33
CA PRO A 396 23.57 -12.21 -14.65
C PRO A 396 23.58 -12.61 -13.17
N GLU A 397 24.78 -12.91 -12.68
CA GLU A 397 25.02 -13.10 -11.25
C GLU A 397 25.11 -11.73 -10.57
N LEU A 398 24.19 -11.44 -9.63
CA LEU A 398 24.07 -10.16 -8.97
C LEU A 398 24.62 -10.17 -7.55
N GLY A 399 24.45 -11.26 -6.83
CA GLY A 399 24.75 -11.45 -5.42
C GLY A 399 23.72 -12.34 -4.75
N LEU A 400 23.76 -12.48 -3.42
CA LEU A 400 22.93 -13.45 -2.71
C LEU A 400 21.55 -12.86 -2.37
N GLY A 401 20.52 -13.61 -2.72
CA GLY A 401 19.13 -13.30 -2.44
C GLY A 401 18.56 -12.12 -3.25
N PRO A 402 18.71 -12.09 -4.58
CA PRO A 402 18.06 -11.07 -5.39
C PRO A 402 16.53 -11.20 -5.28
N LEU A 403 15.84 -10.08 -4.93
CA LEU A 403 14.39 -10.06 -4.77
C LEU A 403 13.70 -9.20 -5.83
N HIS A 404 13.67 -7.88 -5.64
CA HIS A 404 12.91 -6.96 -6.47
C HIS A 404 13.82 -6.06 -7.30
N THR A 405 13.37 -5.73 -8.50
CA THR A 405 14.14 -4.91 -9.45
C THR A 405 13.37 -3.67 -9.85
N ALA A 406 13.90 -2.50 -9.51
CA ALA A 406 13.47 -1.21 -10.02
C ALA A 406 14.34 -0.80 -11.22
N PHE A 407 13.89 0.20 -11.99
CA PHE A 407 14.56 0.61 -13.22
C PHE A 407 14.71 2.14 -13.32
N ASP A 408 15.62 2.56 -14.20
CA ASP A 408 15.67 3.91 -14.73
C ASP A 408 15.47 3.92 -16.26
N ASN A 409 15.47 5.10 -16.87
CA ASN A 409 15.32 5.27 -18.31
C ASN A 409 16.64 5.15 -19.10
N LYS A 410 17.74 4.78 -18.44
CA LYS A 410 19.08 4.62 -19.04
C LYS A 410 19.41 3.14 -19.28
N GLY A 411 18.44 2.24 -19.03
CA GLY A 411 18.61 0.80 -19.14
C GLY A 411 19.29 0.16 -17.93
N ASN A 412 19.42 0.89 -16.83
CA ASN A 412 19.93 0.32 -15.59
C ASN A 412 18.78 -0.27 -14.77
N ALA A 413 19.11 -1.33 -14.09
CA ALA A 413 18.27 -2.03 -13.14
C ALA A 413 18.89 -1.97 -11.74
N TYR A 414 18.06 -1.91 -10.74
CA TYR A 414 18.43 -1.81 -9.34
C TYR A 414 17.76 -2.95 -8.59
N THR A 415 18.54 -3.93 -8.15
CA THR A 415 18.00 -5.13 -7.51
C THR A 415 18.38 -5.17 -6.04
N SER A 416 17.41 -5.42 -5.16
CA SER A 416 17.67 -5.67 -3.74
C SER A 416 18.24 -7.07 -3.54
N LEU A 417 19.31 -7.17 -2.74
CA LEU A 417 19.97 -8.41 -2.36
C LEU A 417 19.67 -8.70 -0.89
N PHE A 418 18.65 -9.51 -0.67
CA PHE A 418 18.10 -9.77 0.67
C PHE A 418 19.12 -10.37 1.64
N LEU A 419 19.92 -11.35 1.17
CA LEU A 419 20.91 -12.01 2.02
C LEU A 419 22.18 -11.18 2.17
N ASP A 420 22.62 -10.47 1.12
CA ASP A 420 23.80 -9.60 1.19
C ASP A 420 23.52 -8.26 1.90
N SER A 421 22.24 -7.91 2.11
CA SER A 421 21.83 -6.60 2.65
C SER A 421 22.37 -5.43 1.81
N GLN A 422 22.23 -5.53 0.50
CA GLN A 422 22.71 -4.55 -0.48
C GLN A 422 21.65 -4.22 -1.53
N CYS A 423 21.81 -3.08 -2.20
CA CYS A 423 21.23 -2.82 -3.51
C CYS A 423 22.35 -2.89 -4.56
N VAL A 424 22.08 -3.55 -5.68
CA VAL A 424 23.00 -3.64 -6.82
C VAL A 424 22.45 -2.88 -8.01
N LYS A 425 23.25 -1.99 -8.59
CA LYS A 425 23.00 -1.32 -9.87
C LYS A 425 23.68 -2.10 -10.98
N TRP A 426 22.92 -2.49 -12.00
CA TRP A 426 23.42 -3.26 -13.14
C TRP A 426 22.73 -2.84 -14.43
N ASN A 427 23.28 -3.23 -15.59
CA ASN A 427 22.73 -2.85 -16.89
C ASN A 427 22.18 -4.05 -17.65
N VAL A 428 20.90 -3.98 -18.05
CA VAL A 428 20.17 -5.07 -18.71
C VAL A 428 20.80 -5.41 -20.08
N GLN A 429 21.15 -4.40 -20.87
CA GLN A 429 21.73 -4.64 -22.21
C GLN A 429 23.14 -5.22 -22.11
N ALA A 430 23.94 -4.78 -21.13
CA ALA A 430 25.25 -5.37 -20.87
C ALA A 430 25.13 -6.85 -20.45
N ALA A 431 24.12 -7.20 -19.63
CA ALA A 431 23.86 -8.60 -19.28
C ALA A 431 23.52 -9.45 -20.50
N ILE A 432 22.68 -8.93 -21.40
CA ILE A 432 22.34 -9.61 -22.66
C ILE A 432 23.57 -9.74 -23.58
N ALA A 433 24.40 -8.71 -23.67
CA ALA A 433 25.64 -8.76 -24.46
C ALA A 433 26.61 -9.80 -23.88
N GLN A 434 26.78 -9.83 -22.56
CA GLN A 434 27.62 -10.84 -21.90
C GLN A 434 27.12 -12.27 -22.17
N ALA A 435 25.82 -12.51 -22.07
CA ALA A 435 25.22 -13.81 -22.37
C ALA A 435 25.44 -14.24 -23.84
N LYS A 436 25.57 -13.28 -24.75
CA LYS A 436 25.93 -13.50 -26.17
C LYS A 436 27.42 -13.62 -26.43
N GLY A 437 28.27 -13.59 -25.39
CA GLY A 437 29.71 -13.82 -25.49
C GLY A 437 30.61 -12.56 -25.43
N ASP A 438 30.05 -11.36 -25.20
CA ASP A 438 30.83 -10.15 -24.98
C ASP A 438 31.48 -10.18 -23.59
N LYS A 439 32.75 -10.56 -23.53
CA LYS A 439 33.53 -10.63 -22.30
C LYS A 439 33.88 -9.26 -21.68
N ASN A 440 33.69 -8.18 -22.44
CA ASN A 440 33.98 -6.82 -22.00
C ASN A 440 32.75 -6.11 -21.47
N ALA A 441 31.56 -6.72 -21.57
CA ALA A 441 30.32 -6.15 -21.08
C ALA A 441 30.37 -5.94 -19.55
N LYS A 442 30.28 -4.68 -19.12
CA LYS A 442 30.26 -4.33 -17.69
C LYS A 442 28.83 -4.41 -17.16
N VAL A 443 28.45 -5.56 -16.65
CA VAL A 443 27.09 -5.82 -16.15
C VAL A 443 26.84 -5.10 -14.83
N ILE A 444 27.65 -5.36 -13.80
CA ILE A 444 27.54 -4.72 -12.48
C ILE A 444 28.20 -3.34 -12.55
N LEU A 445 27.43 -2.31 -12.21
CA LEU A 445 27.88 -0.91 -12.24
C LEU A 445 28.25 -0.40 -10.85
N ASP A 446 27.45 -0.78 -9.83
CA ASP A 446 27.64 -0.35 -8.45
C ASP A 446 26.95 -1.26 -7.46
N LYS A 447 27.40 -1.27 -6.20
CA LYS A 447 26.71 -1.89 -5.06
C LYS A 447 26.79 -0.95 -3.87
N ILE A 448 25.71 -0.88 -3.10
CA ILE A 448 25.65 -0.10 -1.87
C ILE A 448 25.05 -0.94 -0.74
N ASP A 449 25.65 -0.87 0.43
CA ASP A 449 25.11 -1.47 1.64
C ASP A 449 23.85 -0.71 2.06
N VAL A 450 22.80 -1.45 2.39
CA VAL A 450 21.59 -0.96 3.01
C VAL A 450 21.36 -1.64 4.35
N HIS A 451 20.30 -1.29 5.06
CA HIS A 451 19.94 -1.97 6.29
C HIS A 451 19.56 -3.43 6.03
N TYR A 452 19.37 -4.21 7.12
CA TYR A 452 19.19 -5.65 7.01
C TYR A 452 17.97 -6.04 6.19
N GLN A 453 18.19 -7.05 5.37
CA GLN A 453 17.19 -7.77 4.63
C GLN A 453 16.28 -6.82 3.83
N PRO A 454 16.82 -6.08 2.85
CA PRO A 454 16.02 -5.25 1.97
C PRO A 454 14.99 -6.14 1.25
N GLY A 455 13.73 -5.75 1.34
CA GLY A 455 12.65 -6.35 0.57
C GLY A 455 12.52 -5.65 -0.78
N HIS A 456 11.42 -4.92 -0.95
CA HIS A 456 11.23 -4.13 -2.16
C HIS A 456 12.17 -2.93 -2.23
N ASN A 457 12.57 -2.62 -3.45
CA ASN A 457 13.10 -1.34 -3.84
C ASN A 457 12.26 -0.79 -5.00
N TYR A 458 12.01 0.50 -5.00
CA TYR A 458 11.21 1.17 -6.01
C TYR A 458 11.82 2.53 -6.34
N SER A 459 11.90 2.84 -7.63
CA SER A 459 12.53 4.06 -8.13
C SER A 459 11.49 5.11 -8.55
N SER A 460 11.93 6.37 -8.67
CA SER A 460 11.08 7.46 -9.11
C SER A 460 10.54 7.19 -10.51
N MET A 461 9.20 7.12 -10.63
CA MET A 461 8.46 6.72 -11.84
C MET A 461 8.85 5.35 -12.40
N GLY A 462 9.48 4.48 -11.60
CA GLY A 462 10.23 3.29 -12.04
C GLY A 462 9.41 2.21 -12.76
N GLU A 463 8.12 2.10 -12.48
CA GLU A 463 7.22 1.13 -13.13
C GLU A 463 6.56 1.70 -14.40
N THR A 464 6.98 2.87 -14.85
CA THR A 464 6.39 3.59 -15.99
C THR A 464 7.40 3.77 -17.12
N ARG A 465 6.90 4.18 -18.29
CA ARG A 465 7.77 4.59 -19.42
C ARG A 465 8.56 5.88 -19.14
N GLU A 466 8.19 6.61 -18.08
CA GLU A 466 8.80 7.86 -17.66
C GLU A 466 9.71 7.70 -16.44
N ALA A 467 10.24 6.47 -16.20
CA ALA A 467 11.24 6.23 -15.16
C ALA A 467 12.38 7.25 -15.30
N ASP A 468 12.55 8.14 -14.32
CA ASP A 468 13.49 9.26 -14.45
C ASP A 468 14.85 9.02 -13.81
N GLY A 469 14.98 7.96 -13.00
CA GLY A 469 16.25 7.53 -12.42
C GLY A 469 16.82 8.55 -11.44
N LYS A 470 15.99 9.21 -10.65
CA LYS A 470 16.43 10.21 -9.68
C LYS A 470 16.60 9.64 -8.28
N TYR A 471 15.58 8.96 -7.79
CA TYR A 471 15.56 8.37 -6.47
C TYR A 471 15.24 6.88 -6.53
N LEU A 472 15.83 6.14 -5.58
CA LEU A 472 15.48 4.76 -5.26
C LEU A 472 15.20 4.67 -3.77
N ASN A 473 14.09 4.09 -3.38
CA ASN A 473 13.79 3.77 -1.99
C ASN A 473 13.97 2.27 -1.75
N SER A 474 14.60 1.91 -0.63
CA SER A 474 14.79 0.54 -0.18
C SER A 474 14.04 0.31 1.12
N GLY A 475 13.05 -0.58 1.10
CA GLY A 475 12.34 -1.04 2.30
C GLY A 475 13.11 -2.16 2.99
N ASN A 476 13.53 -1.93 4.24
CA ASN A 476 14.37 -2.87 4.98
C ASN A 476 13.60 -3.44 6.16
N LYS A 477 13.67 -4.78 6.36
CA LYS A 477 12.92 -5.48 7.39
C LYS A 477 13.38 -5.14 8.80
N PHE A 478 14.67 -4.79 8.99
CA PHE A 478 15.18 -4.24 10.24
C PHE A 478 16.58 -3.62 10.07
N SER A 479 16.94 -2.77 11.04
CA SER A 479 18.20 -2.01 11.03
C SER A 479 19.24 -2.52 12.03
N LYS A 480 19.01 -3.65 12.66
CA LYS A 480 19.92 -4.25 13.62
C LYS A 480 21.33 -4.39 13.01
N ASP A 481 22.35 -4.18 13.81
CA ASP A 481 23.79 -4.26 13.49
C ASP A 481 24.28 -3.27 12.41
N ARG A 482 23.44 -2.87 11.47
CA ARG A 482 23.76 -1.83 10.47
C ARG A 482 23.56 -0.41 11.01
N PHE A 483 22.74 -0.28 12.04
CA PHE A 483 22.39 1.00 12.62
C PHE A 483 22.55 0.99 14.15
N LEU A 484 23.77 0.97 14.61
CA LEU A 484 24.14 0.89 16.04
C LEU A 484 23.44 1.91 16.96
N PRO A 485 23.21 3.18 16.54
CA PRO A 485 22.50 4.14 17.40
C PRO A 485 21.09 3.74 17.81
N VAL A 486 20.47 2.80 17.11
CA VAL A 486 19.13 2.26 17.49
C VAL A 486 19.21 1.43 18.76
N GLY A 487 20.38 0.88 19.12
CA GLY A 487 20.58 0.03 20.28
C GLY A 487 19.80 -1.28 20.19
N PRO A 488 19.10 -1.69 21.26
CA PRO A 488 18.31 -2.93 21.26
C PRO A 488 16.99 -2.84 20.50
N LEU A 489 16.62 -1.67 20.00
CA LEU A 489 15.39 -1.49 19.20
C LEU A 489 15.62 -1.99 17.79
N HIS A 490 14.75 -2.87 17.34
CA HIS A 490 14.70 -3.37 15.97
C HIS A 490 13.66 -2.55 15.22
N VAL A 491 14.09 -1.50 14.57
CA VAL A 491 13.18 -0.69 13.77
C VAL A 491 13.36 -1.03 12.29
N GLU A 492 12.26 -1.20 11.62
CA GLU A 492 12.18 -1.27 10.18
C GLU A 492 12.47 0.11 9.62
N THR A 493 13.11 0.15 8.48
CA THR A 493 13.53 1.41 7.86
C THR A 493 13.27 1.44 6.38
N GLU A 494 13.14 2.65 5.88
CA GLU A 494 13.16 2.97 4.46
C GLU A 494 14.35 3.87 4.21
N GLN A 495 15.19 3.47 3.26
CA GLN A 495 16.39 4.22 2.90
C GLN A 495 16.26 4.81 1.52
N LEU A 496 16.37 6.14 1.44
CA LEU A 496 16.34 6.89 0.20
C LEU A 496 17.74 7.04 -0.37
N LEU A 497 17.89 6.65 -1.62
CA LEU A 497 19.13 6.68 -2.39
C LEU A 497 18.99 7.66 -3.56
N ASP A 498 20.02 8.49 -3.78
CA ASP A 498 20.21 9.23 -5.03
C ASP A 498 20.87 8.29 -6.07
N ILE A 499 20.20 8.09 -7.20
CA ILE A 499 20.66 7.23 -8.29
C ILE A 499 20.97 8.00 -9.58
N THR A 500 21.07 9.32 -9.51
CA THR A 500 21.36 10.18 -10.67
C THR A 500 22.78 9.97 -11.23
N GLY A 501 23.73 9.66 -10.36
CA GLY A 501 25.15 9.47 -10.71
C GLY A 501 25.52 8.04 -11.08
N ASP A 502 26.81 7.84 -11.38
CA ASP A 502 27.36 6.51 -11.63
C ASP A 502 27.28 5.64 -10.38
N LYS A 503 27.49 6.23 -9.21
CA LYS A 503 27.39 5.61 -7.89
C LYS A 503 26.09 5.98 -7.21
N MET A 504 25.48 5.00 -6.56
CA MET A 504 24.35 5.23 -5.66
C MET A 504 24.82 5.90 -4.38
N LYS A 505 24.03 6.82 -3.83
CA LYS A 505 24.36 7.53 -2.59
C LYS A 505 23.17 7.48 -1.63
N LEU A 506 23.42 7.05 -0.40
CA LEU A 506 22.41 7.16 0.65
C LEU A 506 22.17 8.63 0.99
N ILE A 507 20.90 9.06 0.91
CA ILE A 507 20.47 10.42 1.26
C ILE A 507 19.92 10.44 2.68
N ALA A 508 19.00 9.52 2.99
CA ALA A 508 18.28 9.50 4.25
C ALA A 508 17.87 8.07 4.63
N ALA A 509 17.64 7.86 5.92
CA ALA A 509 17.01 6.67 6.46
C ALA A 509 15.85 7.10 7.36
N HIS A 510 14.67 6.57 7.13
CA HIS A 510 13.46 6.89 7.86
C HIS A 510 12.95 5.65 8.59
N THR A 511 12.37 5.86 9.77
CA THR A 511 11.70 4.79 10.49
C THR A 511 10.41 4.42 9.75
N ALA A 512 10.20 3.14 9.53
CA ALA A 512 9.00 2.61 8.91
C ALA A 512 8.08 1.95 9.95
N SER A 513 6.86 1.61 9.53
CA SER A 513 5.98 0.71 10.29
C SER A 513 6.48 -0.72 10.19
N SER A 514 6.01 -1.58 11.08
CA SER A 514 6.34 -3.01 11.05
C SER A 514 6.08 -3.61 9.68
N GLU A 515 7.11 -4.22 9.13
CA GLU A 515 7.12 -4.85 7.82
C GLU A 515 6.77 -3.90 6.66
N PRO A 516 7.57 -2.84 6.43
CA PRO A 516 7.45 -2.04 5.23
C PRO A 516 7.70 -2.98 4.04
N HIS A 517 6.79 -2.97 3.05
CA HIS A 517 6.87 -3.99 2.02
C HIS A 517 7.16 -3.38 0.67
N ASP A 518 6.22 -2.64 0.11
CA ASP A 518 6.31 -2.12 -1.25
C ASP A 518 5.87 -0.66 -1.33
N GLY A 519 6.18 -0.01 -2.45
CA GLY A 519 5.79 1.36 -2.71
C GLY A 519 6.01 1.79 -4.16
N ILE A 520 5.44 2.92 -4.50
CA ILE A 520 5.68 3.62 -5.77
C ILE A 520 6.07 5.07 -5.51
N ILE A 521 6.94 5.61 -6.34
CA ILE A 521 7.31 7.03 -6.29
C ILE A 521 6.73 7.75 -7.51
N VAL A 522 5.81 8.67 -7.26
CA VAL A 522 5.04 9.37 -8.28
C VAL A 522 5.40 10.85 -8.26
N ARG A 523 5.62 11.48 -9.42
CA ARG A 523 5.77 12.94 -9.49
C ARG A 523 4.54 13.62 -8.90
N ARG A 524 4.76 14.59 -8.02
CA ARG A 524 3.68 15.31 -7.32
C ARG A 524 2.68 15.97 -8.27
N ASP A 525 3.13 16.46 -9.41
CA ASP A 525 2.27 17.16 -10.39
C ASP A 525 1.22 16.26 -11.08
N LEU A 526 1.42 14.93 -11.04
CA LEU A 526 0.45 13.94 -11.53
C LEU A 526 -0.71 13.72 -10.55
N VAL A 527 -0.54 14.02 -9.27
CA VAL A 527 -1.54 13.79 -8.24
C VAL A 527 -2.29 15.08 -7.95
N LYS A 528 -3.55 15.13 -8.37
CA LYS A 528 -4.42 16.31 -8.21
C LYS A 528 -5.32 16.09 -6.99
N THR A 529 -4.84 16.53 -5.83
CA THR A 529 -5.59 16.40 -4.57
C THR A 529 -6.58 17.54 -4.38
N ARG A 530 -7.68 17.23 -3.71
CA ARG A 530 -8.66 18.18 -3.20
C ARG A 530 -9.09 17.80 -1.79
N GLN A 531 -9.26 18.78 -0.94
CA GLN A 531 -9.78 18.58 0.41
C GLN A 531 -11.28 18.88 0.48
N ILE A 532 -11.76 19.77 -0.39
CA ILE A 532 -13.17 20.12 -0.44
C ILE A 532 -13.92 19.06 -1.28
N HIS A 533 -14.87 18.39 -0.66
CA HIS A 533 -15.73 17.41 -1.32
C HIS A 533 -16.84 18.08 -2.14
N THR A 534 -17.62 17.29 -2.86
CA THR A 534 -18.82 17.73 -3.55
C THR A 534 -20.02 17.24 -2.74
N MET A 535 -20.75 18.16 -2.11
CA MET A 535 -21.88 17.81 -1.25
C MET A 535 -22.92 16.92 -1.95
N ALA A 536 -23.10 17.09 -3.26
CA ALA A 536 -24.01 16.26 -4.07
C ALA A 536 -23.61 14.76 -4.13
N ASP A 537 -22.34 14.43 -3.81
CA ASP A 537 -21.90 13.05 -3.75
C ASP A 537 -22.44 12.29 -2.51
N PHE A 538 -23.06 13.01 -1.57
CA PHE A 538 -23.58 12.47 -0.31
C PHE A 538 -25.12 12.52 -0.28
N PRO A 539 -25.81 11.41 -0.57
CA PRO A 539 -27.29 11.37 -0.59
C PRO A 539 -27.95 11.72 0.75
N ASN A 540 -27.22 11.53 1.85
CA ASN A 540 -27.66 11.82 3.22
C ASN A 540 -27.19 13.20 3.73
N ALA A 541 -26.71 14.08 2.85
CA ALA A 541 -26.26 15.41 3.24
C ALA A 541 -27.36 16.19 3.97
N VAL A 542 -26.96 16.83 5.06
CA VAL A 542 -27.86 17.64 5.89
C VAL A 542 -27.88 19.07 5.38
N ASN A 543 -29.05 19.65 5.29
CA ASN A 543 -29.28 21.06 4.95
C ASN A 543 -30.31 21.67 5.94
N ALA A 544 -30.64 22.93 5.77
CA ALA A 544 -31.57 23.62 6.67
C ALA A 544 -32.96 22.97 6.70
N ASP A 545 -33.42 22.37 5.59
CA ASP A 545 -34.76 21.82 5.46
C ASP A 545 -34.92 20.44 6.14
N ASN A 546 -33.79 19.66 6.21
CA ASN A 546 -33.82 18.32 6.77
C ASN A 546 -33.05 18.20 8.10
N ALA A 547 -32.46 19.29 8.62
CA ALA A 547 -31.82 19.31 9.93
C ALA A 547 -32.81 19.11 11.05
N GLY A 548 -32.44 18.38 12.11
CA GLY A 548 -33.33 18.15 13.26
C GLY A 548 -33.18 16.76 13.86
N ILE A 549 -34.06 16.46 14.79
CA ILE A 549 -34.13 15.15 15.45
C ILE A 549 -35.43 14.46 15.05
N GLU A 550 -35.32 13.30 14.41
CA GLU A 550 -36.43 12.44 14.06
C GLU A 550 -36.41 11.20 14.95
N ARG A 551 -37.57 10.84 15.49
CA ARG A 551 -37.71 9.66 16.35
C ARG A 551 -38.77 8.69 15.80
N LYS A 552 -38.40 7.42 15.68
CA LYS A 552 -39.27 6.29 15.33
C LYS A 552 -39.06 5.17 16.37
N GLY A 553 -39.91 5.19 17.41
CA GLY A 553 -39.71 4.30 18.55
C GLY A 553 -38.43 4.62 19.31
N ASN A 554 -37.54 3.64 19.47
CA ASN A 554 -36.21 3.81 20.04
C ASN A 554 -35.12 4.16 19.01
N LYS A 555 -35.45 4.27 17.74
CA LYS A 555 -34.52 4.75 16.71
C LYS A 555 -34.61 6.25 16.58
N VAL A 556 -33.49 6.92 16.76
CA VAL A 556 -33.37 8.37 16.73
C VAL A 556 -32.34 8.79 15.70
N THR A 557 -32.77 9.58 14.72
CA THR A 557 -31.87 10.18 13.72
C THR A 557 -31.64 11.65 14.06
N VAL A 558 -30.40 12.02 14.29
CA VAL A 558 -29.97 13.39 14.56
C VAL A 558 -29.23 13.90 13.33
N ARG A 559 -29.78 14.92 12.65
CA ARG A 559 -29.20 15.54 11.46
C ARG A 559 -28.73 16.94 11.82
N LEU A 560 -27.42 17.19 11.73
CA LEU A 560 -26.83 18.49 12.03
C LEU A 560 -25.76 18.87 11.03
N MET A 561 -25.50 20.16 10.97
CA MET A 561 -24.43 20.74 10.16
C MET A 561 -23.35 21.29 11.07
N SER A 562 -22.11 21.30 10.60
CA SER A 562 -21.01 22.07 11.17
C SER A 562 -20.60 23.18 10.22
N GLN A 563 -20.36 24.33 10.78
CA GLN A 563 -19.72 25.48 10.15
C GLN A 563 -18.98 26.25 11.21
N ALA A 564 -17.68 26.47 11.01
CA ALA A 564 -16.82 27.07 12.01
C ALA A 564 -17.40 28.39 12.55
N PRO A 565 -17.48 28.59 13.85
CA PRO A 565 -17.07 27.73 14.96
C PRO A 565 -18.23 26.94 15.62
N ASN A 566 -19.28 26.58 14.91
CA ASN A 566 -20.52 26.06 15.51
C ASN A 566 -20.98 24.73 14.91
N PHE A 567 -21.66 23.92 15.75
CA PHE A 567 -22.65 22.96 15.31
C PHE A 567 -24.04 23.59 15.34
N THR A 568 -24.90 23.25 14.39
CA THR A 568 -26.24 23.87 14.28
C THR A 568 -27.20 23.55 15.42
N MET A 569 -26.88 22.52 16.22
CA MET A 569 -27.67 22.14 17.40
C MET A 569 -26.86 22.33 18.68
N PRO A 570 -27.13 23.35 19.48
CA PRO A 570 -26.43 23.54 20.78
C PRO A 570 -26.83 22.49 21.83
N VAL A 571 -27.97 21.84 21.67
CA VAL A 571 -28.48 20.79 22.56
C VAL A 571 -29.11 19.67 21.77
N ILE A 572 -28.68 18.45 22.02
CA ILE A 572 -29.25 17.21 21.46
C ILE A 572 -29.84 16.41 22.62
N LYS A 573 -31.13 16.03 22.54
CA LYS A 573 -31.80 15.25 23.58
C LYS A 573 -32.25 13.91 23.05
N VAL A 574 -31.88 12.84 23.75
CA VAL A 574 -32.27 11.45 23.48
C VAL A 574 -32.60 10.75 24.79
N LYS A 575 -33.11 9.51 24.75
CA LYS A 575 -33.41 8.71 25.93
C LYS A 575 -32.43 7.55 26.09
N LYS A 576 -32.24 7.11 27.32
CA LYS A 576 -31.49 5.88 27.59
C LYS A 576 -32.12 4.70 26.86
N GLY A 577 -31.27 3.95 26.14
CA GLY A 577 -31.70 2.80 25.32
C GLY A 577 -32.00 3.13 23.85
N ASP A 578 -32.00 4.40 23.47
CA ASP A 578 -32.13 4.80 22.07
C ASP A 578 -30.94 4.29 21.22
N GLU A 579 -31.25 3.86 20.00
CA GLU A 579 -30.31 3.67 18.92
C GLU A 579 -30.22 4.99 18.14
N VAL A 580 -29.11 5.69 18.31
CA VAL A 580 -28.89 7.02 17.75
C VAL A 580 -28.06 6.94 16.49
N THR A 581 -28.60 7.41 15.37
CA THR A 581 -27.84 7.69 14.14
C THR A 581 -27.61 9.18 14.03
N LEU A 582 -26.35 9.61 14.22
CA LEU A 582 -25.93 10.99 14.07
C LEU A 582 -25.36 11.19 12.68
N ILE A 583 -25.90 12.14 11.91
CA ILE A 583 -25.44 12.51 10.56
C ILE A 583 -24.93 13.94 10.62
N LEU A 584 -23.66 14.13 10.26
CA LEU A 584 -22.99 15.42 10.28
C LEU A 584 -22.52 15.79 8.88
N THR A 585 -22.94 16.97 8.39
CA THR A 585 -22.44 17.58 7.17
C THR A 585 -21.60 18.81 7.49
N ASN A 586 -20.39 18.86 6.97
CA ASN A 586 -19.56 20.06 7.06
C ASN A 586 -19.91 21.04 5.91
N TYR A 587 -20.34 22.24 6.29
CA TYR A 587 -20.79 23.29 5.36
C TYR A 587 -19.66 24.22 4.90
N ASP A 588 -18.49 24.16 5.54
CA ASP A 588 -17.36 24.98 5.15
C ASP A 588 -16.90 24.67 3.73
N LYS A 589 -16.46 25.70 3.01
CA LYS A 589 -16.00 25.63 1.62
C LYS A 589 -14.54 26.07 1.46
N VAL A 590 -13.81 26.08 2.56
CA VAL A 590 -12.41 26.50 2.62
C VAL A 590 -11.58 25.27 2.98
N GLU A 591 -10.49 25.06 2.28
CA GLU A 591 -9.49 24.07 2.66
C GLU A 591 -9.06 24.29 4.12
N ASP A 592 -8.62 23.24 4.80
CA ASP A 592 -8.22 23.22 6.20
C ASP A 592 -9.35 23.41 7.24
N LEU A 593 -10.59 23.65 6.83
CA LEU A 593 -11.75 23.69 7.73
C LEU A 593 -12.41 22.31 7.90
N THR A 594 -11.60 21.31 8.21
CA THR A 594 -12.06 19.99 8.66
C THR A 594 -12.55 20.10 10.10
N HIS A 595 -13.68 19.46 10.41
CA HIS A 595 -14.21 19.37 11.78
C HIS A 595 -14.12 17.96 12.32
N GLY A 596 -13.89 17.85 13.64
CA GLY A 596 -14.07 16.60 14.36
C GLY A 596 -15.47 16.52 14.97
N CYS A 597 -15.90 15.31 15.29
CA CYS A 597 -17.08 15.07 16.10
C CYS A 597 -16.79 13.95 17.08
N ALA A 598 -16.74 14.26 18.37
CA ALA A 598 -16.54 13.26 19.40
C ALA A 598 -17.64 13.33 20.47
N ILE A 599 -18.08 12.15 20.91
CA ILE A 599 -18.88 11.92 22.11
C ILE A 599 -18.20 10.78 22.86
N PRO A 600 -17.20 11.07 23.74
CA PRO A 600 -16.27 10.06 24.29
C PRO A 600 -16.96 8.89 24.98
N THR A 601 -18.03 9.16 25.75
CA THR A 601 -18.80 8.14 26.48
C THR A 601 -19.35 7.03 25.57
N TYR A 602 -19.60 7.34 24.29
CA TYR A 602 -20.18 6.41 23.32
C TYR A 602 -19.16 5.94 22.26
N ASN A 603 -17.87 6.15 22.48
CA ASN A 603 -16.78 5.82 21.53
C ASN A 603 -17.00 6.43 20.13
N VAL A 604 -17.65 7.59 20.09
CA VAL A 604 -17.82 8.34 18.84
C VAL A 604 -16.63 9.29 18.70
N ASN A 605 -15.87 9.13 17.64
CA ASN A 605 -14.85 10.07 17.20
C ASN A 605 -14.62 9.90 15.69
N PHE A 606 -14.80 10.96 14.91
CA PHE A 606 -14.52 10.99 13.48
C PHE A 606 -14.29 12.41 12.99
N ILE A 607 -13.71 12.56 11.82
CA ILE A 607 -13.55 13.86 11.15
C ILE A 607 -14.44 13.95 9.92
N VAL A 608 -14.84 15.18 9.57
CA VAL A 608 -15.61 15.50 8.38
C VAL A 608 -14.93 16.64 7.65
N ASN A 609 -14.43 16.36 6.43
CA ASN A 609 -13.76 17.34 5.59
C ASN A 609 -14.75 18.38 5.05
N PRO A 610 -14.30 19.54 4.50
CA PRO A 610 -15.19 20.51 3.89
C PRO A 610 -16.13 19.90 2.84
N GLN A 611 -17.43 20.20 2.93
CA GLN A 611 -18.51 19.71 2.07
C GLN A 611 -18.73 18.17 2.11
N GLU A 612 -18.17 17.48 3.09
CA GLU A 612 -18.35 16.05 3.31
C GLU A 612 -19.50 15.78 4.27
N THR A 613 -20.10 14.59 4.18
CA THR A 613 -21.10 14.07 5.13
C THR A 613 -20.67 12.70 5.62
N LYS A 614 -20.64 12.55 6.94
CA LYS A 614 -20.43 11.25 7.61
C LYS A 614 -21.48 10.98 8.66
N SER A 615 -21.68 9.71 8.97
CA SER A 615 -22.65 9.29 9.98
C SER A 615 -22.08 8.21 10.91
N VAL A 616 -22.67 8.13 12.11
CA VAL A 616 -22.34 7.10 13.08
C VAL A 616 -23.62 6.62 13.77
N THR A 617 -23.73 5.31 14.03
CA THR A 617 -24.84 4.72 14.78
C THR A 617 -24.32 4.10 16.07
N PHE A 618 -24.90 4.46 17.20
CA PHE A 618 -24.52 3.97 18.52
C PHE A 618 -25.74 3.86 19.44
N LYS A 619 -25.60 3.11 20.52
CA LYS A 619 -26.63 2.97 21.55
C LYS A 619 -26.39 3.96 22.70
N ALA A 620 -27.39 4.77 23.02
CA ALA A 620 -27.34 5.70 24.16
C ALA A 620 -27.68 4.94 25.46
N ASP A 621 -26.75 4.13 25.97
CA ASP A 621 -26.95 3.22 27.10
C ASP A 621 -26.62 3.83 28.49
N HIS A 622 -26.04 5.02 28.52
CA HIS A 622 -25.73 5.78 29.72
C HIS A 622 -26.57 7.06 29.80
N ALA A 623 -27.38 7.22 30.86
CA ALA A 623 -28.10 8.46 31.12
C ALA A 623 -27.15 9.53 31.69
N GLY A 624 -27.35 10.78 31.29
CA GLY A 624 -26.54 11.90 31.79
C GLY A 624 -26.40 13.05 30.79
N ALA A 625 -25.56 14.02 31.15
CA ALA A 625 -25.20 15.15 30.30
C ALA A 625 -23.76 14.96 29.81
N PHE A 626 -23.59 14.91 28.51
CA PHE A 626 -22.31 14.70 27.85
C PHE A 626 -22.04 15.85 26.88
N TRP A 627 -20.77 16.00 26.48
CA TRP A 627 -20.39 16.94 25.46
C TRP A 627 -20.14 16.21 24.12
N MET A 628 -20.75 16.72 23.06
CA MET A 628 -20.31 16.51 21.69
C MET A 628 -19.45 17.70 21.31
N TYR A 629 -18.23 17.50 20.83
CA TYR A 629 -17.30 18.59 20.52
C TYR A 629 -16.42 18.31 19.31
N CYS A 630 -15.91 19.39 18.73
CA CYS A 630 -14.94 19.32 17.63
C CYS A 630 -13.56 18.91 18.17
N THR A 631 -12.95 17.88 17.56
CA THR A 631 -11.63 17.38 17.94
C THR A 631 -10.51 17.86 17.01
N HIS A 632 -10.86 18.56 15.92
CA HIS A 632 -9.92 19.02 14.91
C HIS A 632 -9.83 20.54 14.94
N PHE A 633 -8.63 21.09 15.20
CA PHE A 633 -8.47 22.55 15.33
C PHE A 633 -8.85 23.24 14.02
N CYS A 634 -9.95 23.95 14.01
CA CYS A 634 -10.57 24.53 12.81
C CYS A 634 -10.69 26.06 12.84
N HIS A 635 -10.68 26.68 14.03
CA HIS A 635 -10.94 28.12 14.18
C HIS A 635 -10.42 28.63 15.52
N ALA A 636 -10.23 29.95 15.68
CA ALA A 636 -9.81 30.57 16.94
C ALA A 636 -10.75 30.26 18.13
N LEU A 637 -12.04 30.05 17.86
CA LEU A 637 -13.05 29.62 18.84
C LEU A 637 -13.31 28.10 18.80
N HIS A 638 -12.35 27.31 18.35
CA HIS A 638 -12.47 25.86 18.25
C HIS A 638 -12.96 25.19 19.56
N LEU A 639 -12.48 25.63 20.71
CA LEU A 639 -12.86 25.07 22.01
C LEU A 639 -14.34 25.31 22.36
N GLU A 640 -14.98 26.29 21.74
CA GLU A 640 -16.40 26.59 21.91
C GLU A 640 -17.29 25.83 20.90
N MET A 641 -16.71 25.15 19.93
CA MET A 641 -17.43 24.33 18.97
C MET A 641 -17.89 23.01 19.61
N ARG A 642 -19.00 23.09 20.35
CA ARG A 642 -19.54 21.98 21.14
C ARG A 642 -21.05 22.05 21.29
N SER A 643 -21.67 20.89 21.54
CA SER A 643 -23.10 20.74 21.83
C SER A 643 -23.30 19.91 23.09
N ARG A 644 -24.33 20.17 23.85
CA ARG A 644 -24.74 19.30 24.96
C ARG A 644 -25.50 18.10 24.41
N PHE A 645 -24.99 16.91 24.68
CA PHE A 645 -25.66 15.64 24.39
C PHE A 645 -26.30 15.11 25.65
N LEU A 646 -27.62 15.26 25.77
CA LEU A 646 -28.39 14.94 26.96
C LEU A 646 -29.12 13.62 26.75
N VAL A 647 -28.89 12.66 27.65
CA VAL A 647 -29.54 11.35 27.64
C VAL A 647 -30.43 11.24 28.86
N GLU A 648 -31.74 11.32 28.66
CA GLU A 648 -32.75 11.18 29.70
C GLU A 648 -32.81 9.72 30.18
N GLY A 649 -33.04 9.49 31.50
CA GLY A 649 -33.07 8.18 32.14
C GLY A 649 -34.35 7.39 31.86
#